data_d65a5ff6757c58f74c90f626ad58c1ae
#
_entry.id   d65a5ff6757c58f74c90f626ad58c1ae
#
_cell.length_a   1.000
_cell.length_b   1.000
_cell.length_c   1.000
_cell.angle_alpha   90.00
_cell.angle_beta   90.00
_cell.angle_gamma   90.00
#
_symmetry.space_group_name_H-M   'P 1'
#
loop_
_entity.id
_entity.type
_entity.pdbx_description
1 polymer ?
#
loop_
_entity_poly.entity_id
_entity_poly.type
_entity_poly.pdbx_seq_one_letter_code
_entity_poly.pdbx_strand_id
1 'polypeptide(L)'
;MATQNNHKGITRRRFLSGLAIASAASVVGTSLLAPRKAMAATDAITGFNGEVLCGSHWGAFRAKVVNGVWTETTPFEKDPHPTVMLDAVREVVYNPARVKYPMIRIDWLKQGYKSDTSQRGNNRFVRVPWSQALDFFQHELNRVQETYGPSALYAGHTGWQSVGKLHNAGTMMKRGISLHGTTLGKMGDYSTGAAQVILPYIAGAMEVYEQQTSWDIVLKNTDTIVMWGTDPVKNLQVGWLVPDHSVYGSYQQLAEKVKNKEIKVIHIDPVRNETMKFVGGEQLPVHPQSDIPLMLAIAHTLYTENLYNKDFIANYTTGFDKFMPYVMGETDGIVKTPEWAEKISGIKASQIRELARTMAGGRTQLVGGWCLQRMQHGEQWAWMLVVLAAMLGQIGQPGGGFGFGWHYNDAGTITSAGPLMSGFSGVTGVEPIYNGSFKGYAKTIPVARFVDCISNPGTKIQWNGSEITFPYMKMAIFSGNNPFAHHQDRNRMIKAWTKLETVVSIEHQWTATCRFADIVLPATTTYERDDIEQFGNHSNKGILALRKIVEPMFESKDDFDIFRELCARFNREEAFTGGKKKMEIIEEIYNGARLQGRGIGVRMPTFAKFWEGDGYIEFPAGKEWVRHESFRNEPDLEPLGTASGLIEIYCKTIADMGYNDCQGHPMWFEKEERSHGGPRSDVYPLHLQSCHPNNRLHSQLCSSTDFRATYTVADREPIYINTQDAAARNIKSGDLVRVFNGRGQVLAGAVVTEDYSPGVCRIHEGAWYSPLDGGKAGTICTYGDPNVLTLDIGTSQLAQATSAHTAVVDIEKYTGPVPEVTGFNGPTYETGIDPLFPAMDK
;
A
#
# COMPACT_ATOMS: atom_id res chain seq x y z
N MET A 1 -52.04 -17.61 -8.87
CA MET A 1 -51.04 -18.35 -9.69
C MET A 1 -49.72 -17.61 -9.47
N ALA A 2 -48.87 -18.19 -8.70
CA ALA A 2 -47.57 -17.59 -8.33
C ALA A 2 -46.53 -17.96 -9.38
N THR A 3 -45.88 -16.98 -9.95
CA THR A 3 -44.66 -17.18 -10.75
C THR A 3 -43.45 -16.91 -9.88
N GLN A 4 -42.77 -17.97 -9.51
CA GLN A 4 -41.46 -17.92 -8.85
C GLN A 4 -40.41 -17.39 -9.83
N ASN A 5 -39.83 -16.23 -9.54
CA ASN A 5 -38.61 -15.76 -10.19
C ASN A 5 -37.41 -16.40 -9.47
N ASN A 6 -36.81 -17.36 -10.14
CA ASN A 6 -35.52 -17.96 -9.75
C ASN A 6 -34.39 -16.99 -10.11
N HIS A 7 -33.97 -16.13 -9.19
CA HIS A 7 -32.67 -15.49 -9.25
C HIS A 7 -31.59 -16.51 -8.84
N LYS A 8 -31.02 -17.17 -9.84
CA LYS A 8 -29.79 -17.94 -9.67
C LYS A 8 -28.64 -16.96 -9.51
N GLY A 9 -28.29 -16.67 -8.29
CA GLY A 9 -27.02 -15.99 -7.99
C GLY A 9 -25.84 -16.76 -8.61
N ILE A 10 -24.88 -16.02 -9.13
CA ILE A 10 -23.61 -16.58 -9.63
C ILE A 10 -22.91 -17.21 -8.44
N THR A 11 -22.77 -18.54 -8.45
CA THR A 11 -22.07 -19.24 -7.36
C THR A 11 -20.56 -18.90 -7.41
N ARG A 12 -19.91 -18.91 -6.24
CA ARG A 12 -18.46 -18.71 -6.00
C ARG A 12 -17.59 -19.40 -7.07
N ARG A 13 -17.97 -20.58 -7.51
CA ARG A 13 -17.31 -21.36 -8.56
C ARG A 13 -17.37 -20.72 -9.96
N ARG A 14 -18.42 -19.98 -10.28
CA ARG A 14 -18.57 -19.30 -11.59
C ARG A 14 -17.82 -17.96 -11.63
N PHE A 15 -17.70 -17.28 -10.50
CA PHE A 15 -16.89 -16.08 -10.40
C PHE A 15 -15.39 -16.41 -10.57
N LEU A 16 -14.92 -17.50 -9.94
CA LEU A 16 -13.55 -17.99 -10.07
C LEU A 16 -13.25 -18.60 -11.47
N SER A 17 -14.24 -19.23 -12.11
CA SER A 17 -14.04 -19.77 -13.46
C SER A 17 -13.98 -18.70 -14.57
N GLY A 18 -14.54 -17.52 -14.34
CA GLY A 18 -14.37 -16.38 -15.25
C GLY A 18 -12.96 -15.76 -15.22
N LEU A 19 -12.24 -15.91 -14.11
CA LEU A 19 -10.85 -15.45 -13.94
C LEU A 19 -9.80 -16.48 -14.35
N ALA A 20 -10.18 -17.77 -14.46
CA ALA A 20 -9.26 -18.90 -14.69
C ALA A 20 -9.28 -19.46 -16.14
N ILE A 21 -10.09 -18.94 -17.06
CA ILE A 21 -10.25 -19.52 -18.41
C ILE A 21 -9.35 -18.86 -19.46
N ALA A 22 -8.16 -18.45 -19.12
CA ALA A 22 -7.20 -17.97 -20.12
C ALA A 22 -5.86 -18.74 -20.15
N SER A 23 -5.70 -19.85 -19.41
CA SER A 23 -4.45 -20.61 -19.52
C SER A 23 -4.52 -22.01 -18.93
N ALA A 24 -5.33 -22.89 -19.51
CA ALA A 24 -5.19 -24.30 -19.23
C ALA A 24 -5.37 -25.11 -20.51
N ALA A 25 -4.29 -25.25 -21.26
CA ALA A 25 -4.14 -26.32 -22.22
C ALA A 25 -2.84 -27.08 -21.91
N SER A 26 -3.02 -28.31 -21.40
CA SER A 26 -2.11 -29.44 -21.41
C SER A 26 -0.75 -29.31 -20.70
N VAL A 27 -0.65 -29.96 -19.53
CA VAL A 27 0.19 -31.17 -19.38
C VAL A 27 -0.33 -31.94 -18.17
N VAL A 28 -0.86 -33.13 -18.40
CA VAL A 28 -1.18 -34.12 -17.37
C VAL A 28 0.11 -34.84 -17.00
N GLY A 29 0.62 -34.50 -15.84
CA GLY A 29 1.65 -35.29 -15.15
C GLY A 29 1.13 -35.68 -13.78
N THR A 30 0.62 -36.90 -13.65
CA THR A 30 0.19 -37.45 -12.36
C THR A 30 1.40 -37.70 -11.49
N SER A 31 1.67 -36.80 -10.56
CA SER A 31 2.48 -37.14 -9.39
C SER A 31 1.55 -37.26 -8.18
N LEU A 32 1.46 -38.46 -7.66
CA LEU A 32 0.79 -38.79 -6.39
C LEU A 32 1.42 -37.97 -5.25
N LEU A 33 0.74 -36.89 -4.84
CA LEU A 33 1.06 -36.21 -3.59
C LEU A 33 0.65 -37.10 -2.43
N ALA A 34 1.64 -37.75 -1.80
CA ALA A 34 1.46 -38.31 -0.48
C ALA A 34 1.07 -37.21 0.51
N PRO A 35 0.11 -37.42 1.41
CA PRO A 35 -0.26 -36.41 2.41
C PRO A 35 0.96 -36.14 3.28
N ARG A 36 1.53 -34.94 3.19
CA ARG A 36 2.52 -34.45 4.13
C ARG A 36 1.86 -34.42 5.51
N LYS A 37 2.41 -35.19 6.45
CA LYS A 37 1.99 -35.15 7.85
C LYS A 37 1.95 -33.68 8.32
N ALA A 38 0.78 -33.26 8.75
CA ALA A 38 0.63 -32.05 9.53
C ALA A 38 1.65 -32.13 10.69
N MET A 39 2.48 -31.12 10.83
CA MET A 39 3.35 -31.01 12.00
C MET A 39 2.47 -31.07 13.25
N ALA A 40 2.75 -32.01 14.13
CA ALA A 40 2.06 -32.18 15.39
C ALA A 40 2.14 -30.86 16.15
N ALA A 41 0.97 -30.26 16.47
CA ALA A 41 0.85 -29.17 17.40
C ALA A 41 1.29 -29.71 18.78
N THR A 42 2.50 -29.42 19.15
CA THR A 42 3.00 -29.64 20.51
C THR A 42 2.71 -28.35 21.28
N ASP A 43 1.61 -28.36 21.92
CA ASP A 43 1.09 -27.65 23.07
C ASP A 43 -0.40 -27.37 22.81
N ALA A 44 -1.20 -28.41 23.08
CA ALA A 44 -2.66 -28.37 22.98
C ALA A 44 -3.20 -27.39 24.02
N ILE A 45 -3.72 -26.25 23.51
CA ILE A 45 -4.48 -25.33 24.32
C ILE A 45 -5.84 -25.95 24.65
N THR A 46 -6.14 -25.94 25.91
CA THR A 46 -7.33 -26.46 26.54
C THR A 46 -8.62 -26.13 25.77
N GLY A 47 -9.13 -27.08 25.03
CA GLY A 47 -10.52 -27.47 24.99
C GLY A 47 -11.59 -26.53 24.46
N PHE A 48 -11.30 -25.34 23.90
CA PHE A 48 -12.38 -24.52 23.31
C PHE A 48 -12.87 -25.15 22.00
N ASN A 49 -14.18 -25.32 21.91
CA ASN A 49 -14.89 -25.72 20.70
C ASN A 49 -15.99 -24.71 20.41
N GLY A 50 -16.00 -24.14 19.21
CA GLY A 50 -17.01 -23.16 18.84
C GLY A 50 -16.66 -22.34 17.63
N GLU A 51 -17.46 -21.35 17.32
CA GLU A 51 -17.20 -20.35 16.29
C GLU A 51 -16.85 -19.00 16.92
N VAL A 52 -15.87 -18.31 16.31
CA VAL A 52 -15.39 -17.00 16.75
C VAL A 52 -15.51 -16.03 15.59
N LEU A 53 -16.20 -14.90 15.80
CA LEU A 53 -16.21 -13.78 14.85
C LEU A 53 -14.92 -12.98 15.00
N CYS A 54 -14.26 -12.73 13.86
CA CYS A 54 -13.05 -11.92 13.78
C CYS A 54 -13.01 -11.19 12.44
N GLY A 55 -11.99 -10.36 12.23
CA GLY A 55 -11.82 -9.59 11.03
C GLY A 55 -10.35 -9.34 10.69
N SER A 56 -10.13 -8.89 9.47
CA SER A 56 -8.81 -8.60 8.91
C SER A 56 -8.93 -7.55 7.82
N HIS A 57 -7.81 -7.14 7.22
CA HIS A 57 -7.79 -6.31 6.01
C HIS A 57 -8.49 -6.95 4.80
N TRP A 58 -8.80 -8.24 4.88
CA TRP A 58 -9.46 -9.03 3.82
C TRP A 58 -10.95 -9.27 4.09
N GLY A 59 -11.52 -8.62 5.10
CA GLY A 59 -12.91 -8.76 5.50
C GLY A 59 -13.09 -9.46 6.84
N ALA A 60 -14.36 -9.55 7.25
CA ALA A 60 -14.78 -10.26 8.44
C ALA A 60 -15.08 -11.73 8.13
N PHE A 61 -14.91 -12.59 9.13
CA PHE A 61 -15.12 -14.01 8.99
C PHE A 61 -15.45 -14.67 10.34
N ARG A 62 -16.02 -15.88 10.27
CA ARG A 62 -16.17 -16.77 11.42
C ARG A 62 -15.11 -17.86 11.36
N ALA A 63 -14.40 -18.03 12.46
CA ALA A 63 -13.38 -19.06 12.64
C ALA A 63 -13.97 -20.22 13.45
N LYS A 64 -13.97 -21.41 12.89
CA LYS A 64 -14.34 -22.63 13.63
C LYS A 64 -13.12 -23.17 14.35
N VAL A 65 -13.25 -23.30 15.65
CA VAL A 65 -12.19 -23.81 16.53
C VAL A 65 -12.61 -25.17 17.10
N VAL A 66 -11.72 -26.15 17.02
CA VAL A 66 -11.91 -27.49 17.58
C VAL A 66 -10.70 -27.82 18.45
N ASN A 67 -10.95 -28.08 19.73
CA ASN A 67 -9.91 -28.33 20.73
C ASN A 67 -8.82 -27.26 20.79
N GLY A 68 -9.22 -25.98 20.66
CA GLY A 68 -8.29 -24.85 20.65
C GLY A 68 -7.54 -24.63 19.34
N VAL A 69 -7.81 -25.42 18.30
CA VAL A 69 -7.20 -25.30 16.97
C VAL A 69 -8.18 -24.68 15.99
N TRP A 70 -7.78 -23.65 15.28
CA TRP A 70 -8.56 -23.06 14.19
C TRP A 70 -8.57 -23.97 12.97
N THR A 71 -9.71 -24.53 12.62
CA THR A 71 -9.84 -25.58 11.60
C THR A 71 -10.46 -25.09 10.29
N GLU A 72 -11.37 -24.11 10.34
CA GLU A 72 -12.13 -23.64 9.18
C GLU A 72 -12.39 -22.15 9.26
N THR A 73 -12.42 -21.47 8.11
CA THR A 73 -12.77 -20.05 7.95
C THR A 73 -14.00 -19.93 7.08
N THR A 74 -15.04 -19.26 7.57
CA THR A 74 -16.26 -18.96 6.80
C THR A 74 -16.40 -17.44 6.69
N PRO A 75 -16.57 -16.86 5.49
CA PRO A 75 -16.82 -15.42 5.35
C PRO A 75 -18.01 -14.97 6.22
N PHE A 76 -17.94 -13.75 6.74
CA PHE A 76 -19.02 -13.16 7.51
C PHE A 76 -20.27 -12.97 6.64
N GLU A 77 -21.42 -13.33 7.14
CA GLU A 77 -22.68 -13.32 6.42
C GLU A 77 -23.17 -11.92 5.97
N LYS A 78 -22.59 -10.87 6.53
CA LYS A 78 -22.88 -9.48 6.16
C LYS A 78 -21.92 -8.94 5.07
N ASP A 79 -20.95 -9.72 4.65
CA ASP A 79 -20.09 -9.39 3.52
C ASP A 79 -20.65 -10.03 2.24
N PRO A 80 -21.21 -9.24 1.31
CA PRO A 80 -21.86 -9.78 0.10
C PRO A 80 -20.88 -10.29 -0.95
N HIS A 81 -19.59 -9.90 -0.86
CA HIS A 81 -18.57 -10.19 -1.89
C HIS A 81 -17.22 -10.56 -1.28
N PRO A 82 -17.14 -11.57 -0.40
CA PRO A 82 -15.92 -11.89 0.32
C PRO A 82 -14.78 -12.28 -0.63
N THR A 83 -13.58 -11.83 -0.31
CA THR A 83 -12.36 -12.12 -1.07
C THR A 83 -11.86 -13.54 -0.84
N VAL A 84 -11.21 -14.12 -1.86
CA VAL A 84 -10.53 -15.42 -1.77
C VAL A 84 -9.32 -15.40 -0.81
N MET A 85 -8.78 -14.24 -0.48
CA MET A 85 -7.70 -14.10 0.49
C MET A 85 -8.07 -14.58 1.89
N LEU A 86 -9.36 -14.65 2.24
CA LEU A 86 -9.82 -15.25 3.50
C LEU A 86 -9.46 -16.73 3.61
N ASP A 87 -9.23 -17.45 2.51
CA ASP A 87 -8.81 -18.85 2.54
C ASP A 87 -7.37 -19.01 3.08
N ALA A 88 -6.55 -17.95 2.99
CA ALA A 88 -5.17 -17.93 3.44
C ALA A 88 -4.96 -17.46 4.89
N VAL A 89 -5.95 -16.80 5.51
CA VAL A 89 -5.75 -16.15 6.83
C VAL A 89 -5.36 -17.14 7.94
N ARG A 90 -5.89 -18.35 7.90
CA ARG A 90 -5.56 -19.40 8.86
C ARG A 90 -4.09 -19.84 8.76
N GLU A 91 -3.55 -19.89 7.54
CA GLU A 91 -2.15 -20.27 7.33
C GLU A 91 -1.16 -19.31 8.00
N VAL A 92 -1.54 -18.04 8.20
CA VAL A 92 -0.66 -17.06 8.84
C VAL A 92 -0.32 -17.45 10.27
N VAL A 93 -1.27 -18.04 11.02
CA VAL A 93 -1.07 -18.50 12.40
C VAL A 93 -0.13 -19.69 12.46
N TYR A 94 -0.35 -20.67 11.58
CA TYR A 94 0.36 -21.96 11.61
C TYR A 94 1.55 -22.01 10.63
N ASN A 95 1.94 -20.88 10.08
CA ASN A 95 2.97 -20.78 9.06
C ASN A 95 4.36 -21.22 9.60
N PRO A 96 5.13 -22.02 8.87
CA PRO A 96 6.49 -22.39 9.27
C PRO A 96 7.46 -21.21 9.36
N ALA A 97 7.18 -20.11 8.65
CA ALA A 97 7.95 -18.87 8.72
C ALA A 97 7.67 -18.01 9.98
N ARG A 98 6.88 -18.51 10.96
CA ARG A 98 6.64 -17.78 12.22
C ARG A 98 7.93 -17.49 12.97
N VAL A 99 8.05 -16.26 13.49
CA VAL A 99 9.03 -15.93 14.52
C VAL A 99 8.51 -16.55 15.83
N LYS A 100 9.23 -17.56 16.34
CA LYS A 100 8.75 -18.38 17.46
C LYS A 100 9.23 -17.86 18.82
N TYR A 101 10.41 -17.29 18.85
CA TYR A 101 11.12 -16.90 20.06
C TYR A 101 11.80 -15.56 19.86
N PRO A 102 12.15 -14.84 20.93
CA PRO A 102 13.08 -13.70 20.82
C PRO A 102 14.45 -14.20 20.32
N MET A 103 14.95 -13.55 19.27
CA MET A 103 16.15 -14.00 18.55
C MET A 103 17.12 -12.85 18.41
N ILE A 104 18.40 -13.13 18.62
CA ILE A 104 19.47 -12.15 18.45
C ILE A 104 20.45 -12.68 17.40
N ARG A 105 20.88 -11.79 16.49
CA ARG A 105 21.96 -12.11 15.54
C ARG A 105 23.25 -12.43 16.31
N ILE A 106 23.86 -13.56 16.00
CA ILE A 106 24.98 -14.13 16.79
C ILE A 106 26.16 -13.15 16.90
N ASP A 107 26.54 -12.51 15.79
CA ASP A 107 27.65 -11.57 15.81
C ASP A 107 27.34 -10.32 16.64
N TRP A 108 26.06 -9.88 16.61
CA TRP A 108 25.61 -8.79 17.46
C TRP A 108 25.56 -9.20 18.93
N LEU A 109 25.13 -10.41 19.26
CA LEU A 109 25.17 -10.90 20.66
C LEU A 109 26.60 -10.91 21.23
N LYS A 110 27.59 -11.22 20.40
CA LYS A 110 29.01 -11.28 20.83
C LYS A 110 29.68 -9.90 20.95
N GLN A 111 29.32 -8.94 20.09
CA GLN A 111 30.06 -7.69 19.92
C GLN A 111 29.19 -6.42 20.04
N GLY A 112 27.86 -6.58 20.26
CA GLY A 112 26.90 -5.50 20.31
C GLY A 112 26.90 -4.68 19.00
N TYR A 113 26.69 -3.40 19.12
CA TYR A 113 26.67 -2.45 17.99
C TYR A 113 28.00 -2.37 17.21
N LYS A 114 29.10 -2.91 17.72
CA LYS A 114 30.41 -2.99 17.04
C LYS A 114 30.52 -4.22 16.12
N SER A 115 29.48 -5.05 16.04
CA SER A 115 29.50 -6.26 15.20
C SER A 115 29.59 -5.92 13.71
N ASP A 116 30.11 -6.84 12.93
CA ASP A 116 30.11 -6.73 11.49
C ASP A 116 28.69 -6.77 10.92
N THR A 117 28.17 -5.61 10.52
CA THR A 117 26.82 -5.42 9.97
C THR A 117 26.65 -5.98 8.58
N SER A 118 27.76 -6.25 7.87
CA SER A 118 27.74 -6.91 6.53
C SER A 118 27.29 -8.38 6.61
N GLN A 119 27.29 -8.96 7.80
CA GLN A 119 26.82 -10.32 8.07
C GLN A 119 25.30 -10.41 8.28
N ARG A 120 24.55 -9.29 8.25
CA ARG A 120 23.09 -9.32 8.25
C ARG A 120 22.58 -10.02 6.98
N GLY A 121 21.50 -10.77 7.10
CA GLY A 121 20.97 -11.59 6.00
C GLY A 121 21.54 -13.01 5.92
N ASN A 122 22.63 -13.35 6.66
CA ASN A 122 23.19 -14.71 6.71
C ASN A 122 22.38 -15.69 7.56
N ASN A 123 21.23 -15.27 8.09
CA ASN A 123 20.29 -16.07 8.88
C ASN A 123 20.90 -16.78 10.12
N ARG A 124 21.91 -16.18 10.74
CA ARG A 124 22.59 -16.74 11.94
C ARG A 124 22.06 -16.09 13.20
N PHE A 125 21.11 -16.75 13.85
CA PHE A 125 20.44 -16.26 15.06
C PHE A 125 20.53 -17.26 16.20
N VAL A 126 20.40 -16.74 17.43
CA VAL A 126 20.30 -17.53 18.66
C VAL A 126 19.08 -17.08 19.46
N ARG A 127 18.36 -18.05 20.03
CA ARG A 127 17.25 -17.79 20.95
C ARG A 127 17.77 -17.24 22.28
N VAL A 128 17.10 -16.21 22.78
CA VAL A 128 17.35 -15.66 24.14
C VAL A 128 16.01 -15.55 24.89
N PRO A 129 16.02 -15.49 26.25
CA PRO A 129 14.83 -15.17 27.01
C PRO A 129 14.29 -13.76 26.68
N TRP A 130 12.98 -13.54 26.82
CA TRP A 130 12.34 -12.25 26.63
C TRP A 130 12.98 -11.14 27.48
N SER A 131 13.30 -11.44 28.75
CA SER A 131 13.94 -10.47 29.64
C SER A 131 15.23 -9.94 29.02
N GLN A 132 16.11 -10.85 28.56
CA GLN A 132 17.39 -10.48 27.97
C GLN A 132 17.23 -9.72 26.65
N ALA A 133 16.29 -10.13 25.79
CA ALA A 133 16.03 -9.44 24.52
C ALA A 133 15.57 -8.00 24.74
N LEU A 134 14.68 -7.77 25.72
CA LEU A 134 14.21 -6.44 26.07
C LEU A 134 15.27 -5.61 26.80
N ASP A 135 16.15 -6.24 27.60
CA ASP A 135 17.29 -5.56 28.24
C ASP A 135 18.28 -5.05 27.18
N PHE A 136 18.58 -5.85 26.14
CA PHE A 136 19.38 -5.40 24.99
C PHE A 136 18.69 -4.25 24.24
N PHE A 137 17.39 -4.36 24.02
CA PHE A 137 16.63 -3.31 23.33
C PHE A 137 16.69 -1.99 24.11
N GLN A 138 16.42 -2.01 25.43
CA GLN A 138 16.52 -0.82 26.29
C GLN A 138 17.93 -0.24 26.29
N HIS A 139 18.95 -1.09 26.43
CA HIS A 139 20.35 -0.65 26.46
C HIS A 139 20.71 0.12 25.19
N GLU A 140 20.32 -0.39 24.02
CA GLU A 140 20.58 0.28 22.75
C GLU A 140 19.78 1.58 22.58
N LEU A 141 18.55 1.63 23.08
CA LEU A 141 17.78 2.88 23.13
C LEU A 141 18.50 3.95 23.94
N ASN A 142 18.96 3.59 25.17
CA ASN A 142 19.72 4.50 26.04
C ASN A 142 21.01 4.93 25.34
N ARG A 143 21.83 3.97 24.88
CA ARG A 143 23.12 4.26 24.25
C ARG A 143 23.00 5.23 23.07
N VAL A 144 22.05 4.99 22.19
CA VAL A 144 21.87 5.84 20.99
C VAL A 144 21.39 7.23 21.37
N GLN A 145 20.44 7.36 22.28
CA GLN A 145 19.96 8.65 22.77
C GLN A 145 21.07 9.44 23.48
N GLU A 146 21.85 8.79 24.34
CA GLU A 146 22.94 9.44 25.10
C GLU A 146 24.12 9.84 24.21
N THR A 147 24.50 8.97 23.27
CA THR A 147 25.69 9.18 22.43
C THR A 147 25.40 10.13 21.27
N TYR A 148 24.25 9.98 20.60
CA TYR A 148 23.98 10.66 19.33
C TYR A 148 22.76 11.57 19.37
N GLY A 149 21.84 11.36 20.32
CA GLY A 149 20.59 12.11 20.43
C GLY A 149 19.47 11.58 19.54
N PRO A 150 18.31 12.28 19.54
CA PRO A 150 17.07 11.78 18.93
C PRO A 150 17.15 11.60 17.42
N SER A 151 17.97 12.36 16.72
CA SER A 151 18.11 12.29 15.25
C SER A 151 18.74 10.99 14.75
N ALA A 152 19.42 10.25 15.63
CA ALA A 152 20.06 8.99 15.28
C ALA A 152 19.19 7.75 15.48
N LEU A 153 18.03 7.89 16.12
CA LEU A 153 17.08 6.81 16.38
C LEU A 153 15.83 6.95 15.51
N TYR A 154 15.63 6.04 14.59
CA TYR A 154 14.48 6.02 13.70
C TYR A 154 13.40 5.05 14.21
N ALA A 155 12.21 5.56 14.46
CA ALA A 155 11.02 4.79 14.83
C ALA A 155 9.77 5.29 14.09
N GLY A 156 9.95 5.64 12.80
CA GLY A 156 8.93 6.32 12.01
C GLY A 156 8.25 5.47 10.93
N HIS A 157 8.85 4.36 10.55
CA HIS A 157 8.33 3.55 9.44
C HIS A 157 7.01 2.89 9.81
N THR A 158 6.01 3.04 8.94
CA THR A 158 4.67 2.45 9.11
C THR A 158 4.16 1.96 7.76
N GLY A 159 3.23 1.01 7.79
CA GLY A 159 2.57 0.46 6.62
C GLY A 159 1.22 -0.13 7.03
N TRP A 160 0.68 -1.01 6.22
CA TRP A 160 -0.47 -1.83 6.55
C TRP A 160 -0.04 -2.88 7.57
N GLN A 161 -0.42 -2.67 8.82
CA GLN A 161 -0.07 -3.52 9.94
C GLN A 161 -1.20 -4.52 10.21
N SER A 162 -1.71 -4.59 11.41
CA SER A 162 -2.93 -5.33 11.73
C SER A 162 -4.10 -4.36 11.87
N VAL A 163 -5.31 -4.84 11.61
CA VAL A 163 -6.53 -4.16 12.04
C VAL A 163 -6.63 -4.18 13.57
N GLY A 164 -7.43 -3.30 14.14
CA GLY A 164 -7.67 -3.19 15.58
C GLY A 164 -7.30 -1.82 16.14
N LYS A 165 -8.05 -1.40 17.15
CA LYS A 165 -7.90 -0.07 17.76
C LYS A 165 -6.89 -0.06 18.91
N LEU A 166 -6.65 -1.19 19.56
CA LEU A 166 -5.66 -1.32 20.63
C LEU A 166 -4.29 -1.75 20.10
N HIS A 167 -4.23 -2.84 19.36
CA HIS A 167 -2.99 -3.53 19.02
C HIS A 167 -2.35 -3.13 17.67
N ASN A 168 -2.63 -1.93 17.18
CA ASN A 168 -1.90 -1.46 15.99
C ASN A 168 -0.41 -1.32 16.31
N ALA A 169 0.44 -2.11 15.65
CA ALA A 169 1.86 -2.25 15.94
C ALA A 169 2.63 -0.91 15.91
N GLY A 170 2.39 -0.07 14.88
CA GLY A 170 3.03 1.23 14.76
C GLY A 170 2.56 2.23 15.82
N THR A 171 1.31 2.15 16.22
CA THR A 171 0.75 2.98 17.29
C THR A 171 1.36 2.59 18.63
N MET A 172 1.45 1.29 18.93
CA MET A 172 2.07 0.79 20.16
C MET A 172 3.55 1.14 20.22
N MET A 173 4.28 0.96 19.11
CA MET A 173 5.69 1.37 19.00
C MET A 173 5.86 2.88 19.29
N LYS A 174 5.10 3.72 18.63
CA LYS A 174 5.19 5.18 18.82
C LYS A 174 4.86 5.57 20.25
N ARG A 175 3.80 4.97 20.82
CA ARG A 175 3.39 5.22 22.21
C ARG A 175 4.49 4.84 23.20
N GLY A 176 5.08 3.62 23.06
CA GLY A 176 6.14 3.16 23.96
C GLY A 176 7.45 3.92 23.80
N ILE A 177 7.91 4.11 22.57
CA ILE A 177 9.19 4.79 22.30
C ILE A 177 9.12 6.29 22.63
N SER A 178 7.97 6.95 22.45
CA SER A 178 7.83 8.36 22.81
C SER A 178 7.97 8.62 24.33
N LEU A 179 7.71 7.64 25.18
CA LEU A 179 7.94 7.73 26.62
C LEU A 179 9.41 7.60 27.00
N HIS A 180 10.20 6.93 26.16
CA HIS A 180 11.65 6.86 26.32
C HIS A 180 12.34 8.13 25.81
N GLY A 181 12.03 8.54 24.58
CA GLY A 181 12.64 9.73 24.00
C GLY A 181 12.03 10.12 22.66
N THR A 182 12.31 11.36 22.23
CA THR A 182 11.98 11.79 20.88
C THR A 182 12.83 11.03 19.86
N THR A 183 12.29 10.81 18.67
CA THR A 183 12.96 10.03 17.62
C THR A 183 12.78 10.68 16.24
N LEU A 184 13.65 10.33 15.32
CA LEU A 184 13.48 10.65 13.90
C LEU A 184 12.22 9.95 13.38
N GLY A 185 11.29 10.73 12.85
CA GLY A 185 10.05 10.25 12.24
C GLY A 185 10.11 10.20 10.71
N LYS A 186 8.97 9.85 10.11
CA LYS A 186 8.77 9.91 8.66
C LYS A 186 7.63 10.84 8.29
N MET A 187 7.63 11.36 7.06
CA MET A 187 6.52 12.05 6.43
C MET A 187 6.16 11.39 5.10
N GLY A 188 4.89 11.54 4.69
CA GLY A 188 4.34 10.85 3.53
C GLY A 188 4.27 9.32 3.69
N ASP A 189 3.96 8.66 2.60
CA ASP A 189 3.93 7.21 2.47
C ASP A 189 4.36 6.77 1.06
N TYR A 190 4.48 5.45 0.84
CA TYR A 190 4.75 4.88 -0.49
C TYR A 190 3.49 4.82 -1.37
N SER A 191 2.30 4.95 -0.79
CA SER A 191 1.04 4.80 -1.51
C SER A 191 0.73 6.01 -2.37
N THR A 192 0.80 7.21 -1.79
CA THR A 192 0.29 8.44 -2.41
C THR A 192 1.19 9.66 -2.18
N GLY A 193 2.45 9.44 -1.84
CA GLY A 193 3.35 10.51 -1.37
C GLY A 193 3.45 11.75 -2.26
N ALA A 194 3.39 11.63 -3.58
CA ALA A 194 3.39 12.78 -4.49
C ALA A 194 2.04 13.53 -4.48
N ALA A 195 0.95 12.77 -4.57
CA ALA A 195 -0.40 13.34 -4.58
C ALA A 195 -0.77 13.99 -3.22
N GLN A 196 -0.35 13.40 -2.10
CA GLN A 196 -0.55 13.98 -0.77
C GLN A 196 0.06 15.38 -0.62
N VAL A 197 1.15 15.66 -1.31
CA VAL A 197 1.82 16.96 -1.23
C VAL A 197 1.21 17.96 -2.21
N ILE A 198 0.96 17.55 -3.47
CA ILE A 198 0.49 18.49 -4.51
C ILE A 198 -0.99 18.85 -4.37
N LEU A 199 -1.87 17.87 -4.07
CA LEU A 199 -3.33 18.07 -4.11
C LEU A 199 -3.83 19.12 -3.10
N PRO A 200 -3.31 19.23 -1.87
CA PRO A 200 -3.67 20.33 -0.98
C PRO A 200 -3.41 21.72 -1.56
N TYR A 201 -2.36 21.89 -2.35
CA TYR A 201 -2.07 23.18 -2.99
C TYR A 201 -3.05 23.53 -4.12
N ILE A 202 -3.53 22.55 -4.85
CA ILE A 202 -4.28 22.76 -6.09
C ILE A 202 -5.79 22.52 -5.96
N ALA A 203 -6.20 21.66 -5.02
CA ALA A 203 -7.61 21.30 -4.78
C ALA A 203 -8.04 21.44 -3.31
N GLY A 204 -7.13 21.88 -2.43
CA GLY A 204 -7.43 22.20 -1.04
C GLY A 204 -7.52 21.02 -0.07
N ALA A 205 -7.44 19.78 -0.54
CA ALA A 205 -7.50 18.57 0.28
C ALA A 205 -6.59 17.48 -0.28
N MET A 206 -6.33 16.43 0.50
CA MET A 206 -5.52 15.29 0.03
C MET A 206 -6.16 14.48 -1.09
N GLU A 207 -7.44 14.60 -1.35
CA GLU A 207 -8.26 13.96 -2.38
C GLU A 207 -8.11 12.43 -2.50
N VAL A 208 -6.90 11.89 -2.36
CA VAL A 208 -6.60 10.45 -2.50
C VAL A 208 -7.29 9.58 -1.44
N TYR A 209 -7.56 10.12 -0.26
CA TYR A 209 -8.19 9.40 0.85
C TYR A 209 -9.61 9.83 1.12
N GLU A 210 -10.12 10.78 0.37
CA GLU A 210 -11.44 11.33 0.59
C GLU A 210 -12.54 10.43 0.04
N GLN A 211 -13.71 10.46 0.70
CA GLN A 211 -14.90 9.78 0.20
C GLN A 211 -15.30 10.34 -1.18
N GLN A 212 -15.68 9.46 -2.08
CA GLN A 212 -16.07 9.81 -3.44
C GLN A 212 -17.59 10.03 -3.55
N THR A 213 -18.04 10.70 -4.60
CA THR A 213 -19.48 10.82 -4.93
C THR A 213 -20.17 9.46 -4.87
N SER A 214 -21.36 9.38 -4.29
CA SER A 214 -22.08 8.12 -4.13
C SER A 214 -22.31 7.41 -5.47
N TRP A 215 -22.05 6.11 -5.51
CA TRP A 215 -22.20 5.29 -6.72
C TRP A 215 -23.61 5.39 -7.33
N ASP A 216 -24.67 5.47 -6.51
CA ASP A 216 -26.03 5.61 -7.00
C ASP A 216 -26.23 6.89 -7.82
N ILE A 217 -25.57 7.99 -7.41
CA ILE A 217 -25.55 9.26 -8.14
C ILE A 217 -24.73 9.12 -9.43
N VAL A 218 -23.56 8.47 -9.39
CA VAL A 218 -22.71 8.23 -10.56
C VAL A 218 -23.47 7.39 -11.59
N LEU A 219 -24.02 6.26 -11.19
CA LEU A 219 -24.74 5.34 -12.08
C LEU A 219 -25.98 5.95 -12.72
N LYS A 220 -26.59 6.96 -12.07
CA LYS A 220 -27.78 7.64 -12.57
C LYS A 220 -27.48 8.81 -13.52
N ASN A 221 -26.35 9.50 -13.32
CA ASN A 221 -26.14 10.81 -13.95
C ASN A 221 -24.92 10.87 -14.88
N THR A 222 -24.10 9.82 -14.97
CA THR A 222 -22.86 9.83 -15.75
C THR A 222 -23.07 9.21 -17.13
N ASP A 223 -22.59 9.89 -18.17
CA ASP A 223 -22.58 9.40 -19.54
C ASP A 223 -21.27 8.67 -19.86
N THR A 224 -20.14 9.20 -19.36
CA THR A 224 -18.79 8.66 -19.61
C THR A 224 -17.99 8.55 -18.34
N ILE A 225 -17.37 7.40 -18.09
CA ILE A 225 -16.36 7.21 -17.05
C ILE A 225 -15.01 6.96 -17.73
N VAL A 226 -14.02 7.79 -17.42
CA VAL A 226 -12.63 7.60 -17.86
C VAL A 226 -11.83 7.04 -16.70
N MET A 227 -11.48 5.76 -16.79
CA MET A 227 -10.66 5.06 -15.81
C MET A 227 -9.18 5.16 -16.22
N TRP A 228 -8.42 5.97 -15.51
CA TRP A 228 -7.03 6.29 -15.86
C TRP A 228 -6.05 5.60 -14.91
N GLY A 229 -5.36 4.57 -15.38
CA GLY A 229 -4.36 3.83 -14.63
C GLY A 229 -4.90 3.25 -13.32
N THR A 230 -6.12 2.74 -13.31
CA THR A 230 -6.80 2.28 -12.11
C THR A 230 -7.42 0.90 -12.29
N ASP A 231 -7.44 0.10 -11.22
CA ASP A 231 -7.98 -1.26 -11.21
C ASP A 231 -8.80 -1.52 -9.92
N PRO A 232 -9.96 -0.84 -9.76
CA PRO A 232 -10.78 -0.92 -8.57
C PRO A 232 -11.20 -2.35 -8.20
N VAL A 233 -11.68 -3.15 -9.15
CA VAL A 233 -12.18 -4.52 -8.89
C VAL A 233 -11.09 -5.40 -8.27
N LYS A 234 -9.83 -5.21 -8.65
CA LYS A 234 -8.70 -5.88 -8.03
C LYS A 234 -8.38 -5.31 -6.64
N ASN A 235 -8.31 -3.99 -6.50
CA ASN A 235 -7.76 -3.33 -5.32
C ASN A 235 -8.73 -3.31 -4.14
N LEU A 236 -10.04 -3.27 -4.39
CA LEU A 236 -11.09 -3.22 -3.36
C LEU A 236 -11.30 -4.53 -2.60
N GLN A 237 -10.52 -5.58 -2.90
CA GLN A 237 -10.51 -6.82 -2.13
C GLN A 237 -9.89 -6.68 -0.74
N VAL A 238 -9.27 -5.55 -0.47
CA VAL A 238 -8.65 -5.21 0.82
C VAL A 238 -9.09 -3.84 1.28
N GLY A 239 -9.13 -3.63 2.60
CA GLY A 239 -9.45 -2.34 3.21
C GLY A 239 -8.47 -1.99 4.33
N TRP A 240 -8.31 -0.70 4.59
CA TRP A 240 -7.48 -0.22 5.70
C TRP A 240 -7.98 -0.70 7.07
N LEU A 241 -9.31 -0.73 7.23
CA LEU A 241 -10.01 -1.35 8.35
C LEU A 241 -10.51 -2.74 7.91
N VAL A 242 -11.59 -3.25 8.51
CA VAL A 242 -12.23 -4.49 8.05
C VAL A 242 -13.23 -4.14 6.94
N PRO A 243 -12.95 -4.44 5.65
CA PRO A 243 -13.84 -4.09 4.56
C PRO A 243 -15.14 -4.89 4.57
N ASP A 244 -16.22 -4.29 4.07
CA ASP A 244 -17.52 -4.93 3.90
C ASP A 244 -17.82 -5.33 2.45
N HIS A 245 -16.97 -4.95 1.52
CA HIS A 245 -17.00 -5.25 0.08
C HIS A 245 -18.34 -4.92 -0.63
N SER A 246 -19.20 -4.11 -0.02
CA SER A 246 -20.50 -3.74 -0.63
C SER A 246 -20.36 -2.97 -1.94
N VAL A 247 -19.25 -2.29 -2.14
CA VAL A 247 -18.92 -1.52 -3.35
C VAL A 247 -18.91 -2.38 -4.63
N TYR A 248 -18.65 -3.68 -4.54
CA TYR A 248 -18.68 -4.57 -5.71
C TYR A 248 -20.05 -4.63 -6.39
N GLY A 249 -21.15 -4.47 -5.62
CA GLY A 249 -22.49 -4.35 -6.18
C GLY A 249 -22.64 -3.17 -7.13
N SER A 250 -21.96 -2.07 -6.87
CA SER A 250 -21.95 -0.89 -7.75
C SER A 250 -21.18 -1.16 -9.06
N TYR A 251 -20.04 -1.86 -8.98
CA TYR A 251 -19.31 -2.26 -10.18
C TYR A 251 -20.07 -3.30 -11.03
N GLN A 252 -20.86 -4.18 -10.40
CA GLN A 252 -21.75 -5.09 -11.12
C GLN A 252 -22.83 -4.31 -11.88
N GLN A 253 -23.47 -3.33 -11.26
CA GLN A 253 -24.44 -2.44 -11.91
C GLN A 253 -23.80 -1.62 -13.04
N LEU A 254 -22.57 -1.11 -12.83
CA LEU A 254 -21.81 -0.42 -13.87
C LEU A 254 -21.59 -1.35 -15.08
N ALA A 255 -21.19 -2.61 -14.87
CA ALA A 255 -20.98 -3.58 -15.94
C ALA A 255 -22.26 -3.81 -16.76
N GLU A 256 -23.42 -3.88 -16.09
CA GLU A 256 -24.71 -4.00 -16.77
C GLU A 256 -25.03 -2.76 -17.62
N LYS A 257 -24.80 -1.56 -17.08
CA LYS A 257 -25.01 -0.30 -17.81
C LYS A 257 -24.08 -0.14 -19.00
N VAL A 258 -22.82 -0.56 -18.89
CA VAL A 258 -21.86 -0.58 -20.00
C VAL A 258 -22.32 -1.54 -21.09
N LYS A 259 -22.75 -2.75 -20.72
CA LYS A 259 -23.30 -3.74 -21.64
C LYS A 259 -24.54 -3.21 -22.38
N ASN A 260 -25.40 -2.47 -21.69
CA ASN A 260 -26.60 -1.86 -22.25
C ASN A 260 -26.33 -0.55 -23.02
N LYS A 261 -25.08 -0.07 -23.05
CA LYS A 261 -24.67 1.20 -23.68
C LYS A 261 -25.32 2.44 -23.03
N GLU A 262 -25.65 2.35 -21.75
CA GLU A 262 -26.17 3.46 -20.96
C GLU A 262 -25.04 4.35 -20.43
N ILE A 263 -23.88 3.75 -20.10
CA ILE A 263 -22.67 4.46 -19.70
C ILE A 263 -21.52 3.97 -20.57
N LYS A 264 -20.72 4.90 -21.11
CA LYS A 264 -19.47 4.60 -21.80
C LYS A 264 -18.33 4.55 -20.78
N VAL A 265 -17.52 3.47 -20.78
CA VAL A 265 -16.29 3.38 -19.97
C VAL A 265 -15.09 3.31 -20.90
N ILE A 266 -14.11 4.18 -20.64
CA ILE A 266 -12.83 4.24 -21.36
C ILE A 266 -11.71 4.00 -20.37
N HIS A 267 -10.91 2.96 -20.60
CA HIS A 267 -9.75 2.60 -19.78
C HIS A 267 -8.47 3.11 -20.47
N ILE A 268 -7.80 4.05 -19.83
CA ILE A 268 -6.46 4.49 -20.26
C ILE A 268 -5.44 3.71 -19.44
N ASP A 269 -5.00 2.59 -19.98
CA ASP A 269 -4.12 1.62 -19.31
C ASP A 269 -3.43 0.75 -20.36
N PRO A 270 -2.11 0.51 -20.28
CA PRO A 270 -1.40 -0.39 -21.18
C PRO A 270 -1.75 -1.87 -20.97
N VAL A 271 -2.52 -2.17 -19.93
CA VAL A 271 -2.92 -3.53 -19.55
C VAL A 271 -4.43 -3.66 -19.54
N ARG A 272 -4.94 -4.74 -20.11
CA ARG A 272 -6.32 -5.17 -19.96
C ARG A 272 -6.51 -5.76 -18.56
N ASN A 273 -6.72 -4.86 -17.60
CA ASN A 273 -6.74 -5.17 -16.15
C ASN A 273 -8.03 -5.87 -15.69
N GLU A 274 -8.12 -6.23 -14.41
CA GLU A 274 -9.25 -6.98 -13.86
C GLU A 274 -10.57 -6.17 -13.94
N THR A 275 -10.51 -4.86 -13.68
CA THR A 275 -11.69 -3.99 -13.80
C THR A 275 -12.20 -3.92 -15.22
N MET A 276 -11.32 -3.80 -16.19
CA MET A 276 -11.74 -3.80 -17.61
C MET A 276 -12.39 -5.13 -18.03
N LYS A 277 -11.85 -6.26 -17.57
CA LYS A 277 -12.44 -7.58 -17.82
C LYS A 277 -13.81 -7.74 -17.16
N PHE A 278 -13.99 -7.11 -16.00
CA PHE A 278 -15.23 -7.21 -15.22
C PHE A 278 -16.32 -6.24 -15.72
N VAL A 279 -15.96 -4.98 -15.94
CA VAL A 279 -16.90 -3.91 -16.29
C VAL A 279 -17.14 -3.84 -17.81
N GLY A 280 -16.13 -4.17 -18.62
CA GLY A 280 -16.12 -3.91 -20.05
C GLY A 280 -15.70 -2.48 -20.38
N GLY A 281 -15.91 -2.05 -21.61
CA GLY A 281 -15.55 -0.72 -22.11
C GLY A 281 -14.45 -0.74 -23.15
N GLU A 282 -13.98 0.44 -23.53
CA GLU A 282 -12.92 0.64 -24.54
C GLU A 282 -11.56 0.78 -23.87
N GLN A 283 -10.49 0.23 -24.46
CA GLN A 283 -9.13 0.44 -24.01
C GLN A 283 -8.39 1.43 -24.92
N LEU A 284 -7.70 2.38 -24.31
CA LEU A 284 -6.65 3.19 -24.93
C LEU A 284 -5.30 2.79 -24.32
N PRO A 285 -4.50 1.97 -25.02
CA PRO A 285 -3.29 1.38 -24.49
C PRO A 285 -2.12 2.37 -24.53
N VAL A 286 -2.12 3.35 -23.64
CA VAL A 286 -1.11 4.40 -23.56
C VAL A 286 0.27 3.80 -23.24
N HIS A 287 1.32 4.32 -23.88
CA HIS A 287 2.68 3.96 -23.48
C HIS A 287 2.93 4.35 -22.01
N PRO A 288 3.50 3.46 -21.19
CA PRO A 288 3.74 3.78 -19.79
C PRO A 288 4.50 5.08 -19.59
N GLN A 289 4.16 5.84 -18.55
CA GLN A 289 4.78 7.11 -18.17
C GLN A 289 4.57 8.27 -19.16
N SER A 290 3.71 8.13 -20.16
CA SER A 290 3.44 9.17 -21.16
C SER A 290 2.04 9.80 -21.03
N ASP A 291 1.44 9.67 -19.86
CA ASP A 291 0.11 10.20 -19.54
C ASP A 291 0.04 11.72 -19.68
N ILE A 292 1.08 12.43 -19.23
CA ILE A 292 1.11 13.91 -19.31
C ILE A 292 1.07 14.43 -20.75
N PRO A 293 1.85 13.95 -21.71
CA PRO A 293 1.67 14.30 -23.12
C PRO A 293 0.25 14.08 -23.64
N LEU A 294 -0.39 12.96 -23.30
CA LEU A 294 -1.76 12.68 -23.66
C LEU A 294 -2.72 13.71 -23.04
N MET A 295 -2.59 14.01 -21.74
CA MET A 295 -3.44 14.96 -21.03
C MET A 295 -3.29 16.41 -21.57
N LEU A 296 -2.05 16.82 -21.86
CA LEU A 296 -1.77 18.13 -22.46
C LEU A 296 -2.40 18.26 -23.85
N ALA A 297 -2.38 17.22 -24.67
CA ALA A 297 -3.01 17.21 -25.98
C ALA A 297 -4.55 17.21 -25.91
N ILE A 298 -5.12 16.57 -24.88
CA ILE A 298 -6.55 16.69 -24.59
C ILE A 298 -6.88 18.15 -24.22
N ALA A 299 -6.09 18.78 -23.34
CA ALA A 299 -6.27 20.18 -22.97
C ALA A 299 -6.13 21.12 -24.18
N HIS A 300 -5.16 20.87 -25.07
CA HIS A 300 -5.00 21.59 -26.33
C HIS A 300 -6.27 21.47 -27.20
N THR A 301 -6.79 20.26 -27.36
CA THR A 301 -8.00 20.01 -28.17
C THR A 301 -9.23 20.70 -27.56
N LEU A 302 -9.44 20.56 -26.25
CA LEU A 302 -10.54 21.24 -25.56
C LEU A 302 -10.48 22.76 -25.75
N TYR A 303 -9.30 23.35 -25.72
CA TYR A 303 -9.11 24.78 -25.89
C TYR A 303 -9.31 25.23 -27.33
N THR A 304 -8.63 24.59 -28.31
CA THR A 304 -8.65 25.02 -29.71
C THR A 304 -10.00 24.76 -30.41
N GLU A 305 -10.73 23.72 -29.98
CA GLU A 305 -12.09 23.44 -30.46
C GLU A 305 -13.18 24.14 -29.63
N ASN A 306 -12.80 24.98 -28.66
CA ASN A 306 -13.72 25.72 -27.78
C ASN A 306 -14.73 24.81 -27.04
N LEU A 307 -14.25 23.66 -26.56
CA LEU A 307 -15.05 22.65 -25.85
C LEU A 307 -14.94 22.75 -24.32
N TYR A 308 -14.03 23.58 -23.78
CA TYR A 308 -13.88 23.77 -22.35
C TYR A 308 -14.97 24.72 -21.79
N ASN A 309 -15.31 24.54 -20.52
CA ASN A 309 -16.30 25.34 -19.83
C ASN A 309 -15.68 26.66 -19.33
N LYS A 310 -15.94 27.77 -20.09
CA LYS A 310 -15.37 29.09 -19.80
C LYS A 310 -15.88 29.67 -18.48
N ASP A 311 -17.15 29.48 -18.17
CA ASP A 311 -17.76 30.00 -16.93
C ASP A 311 -17.17 29.30 -15.69
N PHE A 312 -16.94 28.00 -15.76
CA PHE A 312 -16.30 27.28 -14.67
C PHE A 312 -14.84 27.74 -14.49
N ILE A 313 -14.10 27.83 -15.58
CA ILE A 313 -12.71 28.32 -15.55
C ILE A 313 -12.64 29.73 -14.93
N ALA A 314 -13.53 30.63 -15.32
CA ALA A 314 -13.52 32.01 -14.84
C ALA A 314 -13.91 32.16 -13.36
N ASN A 315 -14.84 31.32 -12.86
CA ASN A 315 -15.43 31.50 -11.53
C ASN A 315 -14.90 30.55 -10.45
N TYR A 316 -14.32 29.40 -10.83
CA TYR A 316 -13.89 28.35 -9.88
C TYR A 316 -12.41 28.01 -9.93
N THR A 317 -11.66 28.69 -10.82
CA THR A 317 -10.23 28.40 -10.99
C THR A 317 -9.39 29.65 -11.03
N THR A 318 -8.08 29.49 -10.84
CA THR A 318 -7.11 30.58 -11.05
C THR A 318 -5.93 30.07 -11.90
N GLY A 319 -5.35 30.99 -12.71
CA GLY A 319 -4.09 30.76 -13.43
C GLY A 319 -4.21 29.99 -14.74
N PHE A 320 -5.40 29.85 -15.32
CA PHE A 320 -5.59 29.26 -16.65
C PHE A 320 -4.86 30.04 -17.73
N ASP A 321 -4.83 31.36 -17.62
CA ASP A 321 -4.11 32.30 -18.49
C ASP A 321 -2.58 32.11 -18.47
N LYS A 322 -2.03 31.52 -17.40
CA LYS A 322 -0.61 31.17 -17.27
C LYS A 322 -0.27 29.76 -17.75
N PHE A 323 -1.23 28.84 -17.68
CA PHE A 323 -1.06 27.46 -18.13
C PHE A 323 -1.20 27.34 -19.65
N MET A 324 -2.19 27.99 -20.26
CA MET A 324 -2.46 27.82 -21.69
C MET A 324 -1.33 28.26 -22.61
N PRO A 325 -0.53 29.32 -22.34
CA PRO A 325 0.66 29.64 -23.12
C PRO A 325 1.66 28.48 -23.23
N TYR A 326 1.82 27.67 -22.19
CA TYR A 326 2.63 26.46 -22.23
C TYR A 326 2.02 25.40 -23.17
N VAL A 327 0.71 25.15 -23.08
CA VAL A 327 0.01 24.20 -23.96
C VAL A 327 0.10 24.64 -25.42
N MET A 328 0.01 25.94 -25.68
CA MET A 328 0.08 26.54 -27.01
C MET A 328 1.51 26.75 -27.55
N GLY A 329 2.53 26.36 -26.75
CA GLY A 329 3.92 26.42 -27.15
C GLY A 329 4.57 27.81 -27.09
N GLU A 330 3.93 28.78 -26.46
CA GLU A 330 4.44 30.15 -26.34
C GLU A 330 5.60 30.26 -25.36
N THR A 331 5.71 29.33 -24.39
CA THR A 331 6.74 29.37 -23.36
C THR A 331 7.97 28.51 -23.68
N ASP A 332 7.81 27.41 -24.41
CA ASP A 332 8.89 26.45 -24.71
C ASP A 332 9.06 26.14 -26.22
N GLY A 333 8.28 26.82 -27.08
CA GLY A 333 8.34 26.63 -28.54
C GLY A 333 7.69 25.33 -29.05
N ILE A 334 7.03 24.55 -28.18
CA ILE A 334 6.43 23.26 -28.53
C ILE A 334 4.93 23.29 -28.27
N VAL A 335 4.12 23.33 -29.35
CA VAL A 335 2.68 23.20 -29.22
C VAL A 335 2.32 21.77 -28.84
N LYS A 336 1.53 21.59 -27.79
CA LYS A 336 1.13 20.28 -27.23
C LYS A 336 -0.01 19.67 -28.00
N THR A 337 0.12 19.57 -29.36
CA THR A 337 -0.92 19.02 -30.25
C THR A 337 -1.13 17.52 -30.05
N PRO A 338 -2.27 16.97 -30.48
CA PRO A 338 -2.45 15.53 -30.57
C PRO A 338 -1.36 14.78 -31.33
N GLU A 339 -0.84 15.37 -32.44
CA GLU A 339 0.26 14.80 -33.23
C GLU A 339 1.61 14.77 -32.49
N TRP A 340 1.86 15.75 -31.63
CA TRP A 340 3.01 15.76 -30.74
C TRP A 340 2.86 14.62 -29.69
N ALA A 341 1.69 14.50 -29.07
CA ALA A 341 1.43 13.50 -28.04
C ALA A 341 1.43 12.07 -28.61
N GLU A 342 0.94 11.84 -29.85
CA GLU A 342 0.93 10.54 -30.50
C GLU A 342 2.34 9.92 -30.55
N LYS A 343 3.36 10.72 -30.82
CA LYS A 343 4.75 10.26 -30.90
C LYS A 343 5.29 9.73 -29.58
N ILE A 344 4.75 10.21 -28.47
CA ILE A 344 5.23 9.86 -27.11
C ILE A 344 4.29 8.80 -26.48
N SER A 345 2.99 9.02 -26.57
CA SER A 345 1.99 8.20 -25.91
C SER A 345 1.55 6.95 -26.68
N GLY A 346 1.84 6.90 -28.00
CA GLY A 346 1.37 5.83 -28.87
C GLY A 346 -0.12 5.90 -29.23
N ILE A 347 -0.88 6.82 -28.63
CA ILE A 347 -2.30 7.02 -28.93
C ILE A 347 -2.41 7.93 -30.15
N LYS A 348 -3.18 7.50 -31.15
CA LYS A 348 -3.32 8.26 -32.39
C LYS A 348 -3.95 9.64 -32.15
N ALA A 349 -3.46 10.64 -32.88
CA ALA A 349 -3.97 12.02 -32.77
C ALA A 349 -5.51 12.11 -32.97
N SER A 350 -6.07 11.28 -33.87
CA SER A 350 -7.52 11.19 -34.05
C SER A 350 -8.24 10.66 -32.81
N GLN A 351 -7.70 9.65 -32.15
CA GLN A 351 -8.27 9.08 -30.92
C GLN A 351 -8.17 10.08 -29.75
N ILE A 352 -7.07 10.86 -29.68
CA ILE A 352 -6.92 11.92 -28.65
C ILE A 352 -8.00 12.99 -28.81
N ARG A 353 -8.26 13.43 -30.06
CA ARG A 353 -9.37 14.37 -30.34
C ARG A 353 -10.73 13.79 -30.04
N GLU A 354 -10.96 12.54 -30.40
CA GLU A 354 -12.22 11.85 -30.11
C GLU A 354 -12.44 11.71 -28.60
N LEU A 355 -11.41 11.36 -27.83
CA LEU A 355 -11.47 11.31 -26.37
C LEU A 355 -11.84 12.67 -25.77
N ALA A 356 -11.17 13.75 -26.19
CA ALA A 356 -11.45 15.11 -25.72
C ALA A 356 -12.91 15.53 -26.02
N ARG A 357 -13.40 15.24 -27.21
CA ARG A 357 -14.79 15.55 -27.62
C ARG A 357 -15.80 14.68 -26.85
N THR A 358 -15.51 13.40 -26.64
CA THR A 358 -16.33 12.49 -25.84
C THR A 358 -16.45 12.98 -24.40
N MET A 359 -15.33 13.37 -23.78
CA MET A 359 -15.31 13.90 -22.42
C MET A 359 -16.11 15.22 -22.28
N ALA A 360 -16.06 16.07 -23.30
CA ALA A 360 -16.80 17.33 -23.29
C ALA A 360 -18.29 17.19 -23.72
N GLY A 361 -18.63 16.09 -24.39
CA GLY A 361 -19.96 15.86 -25.00
C GLY A 361 -21.05 15.41 -24.03
N GLY A 362 -20.71 15.08 -22.79
CA GLY A 362 -21.64 14.57 -21.79
C GLY A 362 -21.15 14.74 -20.37
N ARG A 363 -21.85 14.14 -19.41
CA ARG A 363 -21.45 14.09 -18.01
C ARG A 363 -20.30 13.09 -17.87
N THR A 364 -19.13 13.56 -17.47
CA THR A 364 -17.90 12.77 -17.41
C THR A 364 -17.33 12.70 -15.99
N GLN A 365 -17.11 11.47 -15.52
CA GLN A 365 -16.37 11.19 -14.29
C GLN A 365 -14.95 10.75 -14.64
N LEU A 366 -13.94 11.48 -14.15
CA LEU A 366 -12.53 11.08 -14.26
C LEU A 366 -12.12 10.28 -13.03
N VAL A 367 -11.69 9.04 -13.22
CA VAL A 367 -11.30 8.10 -12.17
C VAL A 367 -9.80 7.85 -12.25
N GLY A 368 -9.05 8.41 -11.32
CA GLY A 368 -7.59 8.32 -11.29
C GLY A 368 -7.06 7.23 -10.37
N GLY A 369 -6.12 6.42 -10.85
CA GLY A 369 -5.40 5.44 -10.03
C GLY A 369 -4.15 6.01 -9.37
N TRP A 370 -3.69 5.43 -8.26
CA TRP A 370 -2.51 5.93 -7.55
C TRP A 370 -1.16 5.52 -8.18
N CYS A 371 -1.14 4.58 -9.11
CA CYS A 371 0.10 4.12 -9.70
C CYS A 371 0.85 5.24 -10.44
N LEU A 372 0.12 6.16 -11.07
CA LEU A 372 0.69 7.20 -11.94
C LEU A 372 1.40 8.33 -11.16
N GLN A 373 1.08 8.51 -9.87
CA GLN A 373 1.82 9.45 -9.02
C GLN A 373 3.06 8.82 -8.36
N ARG A 374 3.26 7.48 -8.48
CA ARG A 374 4.46 6.76 -8.00
C ARG A 374 5.55 6.64 -9.06
N MET A 375 5.66 7.58 -9.96
CA MET A 375 6.71 7.68 -10.97
C MET A 375 7.43 9.02 -10.85
N GLN A 376 8.59 9.14 -11.43
CA GLN A 376 9.29 10.42 -11.51
C GLN A 376 8.37 11.48 -12.10
N HIS A 377 8.29 12.64 -11.47
CA HIS A 377 7.35 13.74 -11.76
C HIS A 377 5.85 13.35 -11.63
N GLY A 378 5.53 12.45 -10.73
CA GLY A 378 4.16 11.94 -10.52
C GLY A 378 3.16 13.01 -10.05
N GLU A 379 3.63 14.09 -9.44
CA GLU A 379 2.83 15.27 -9.08
C GLU A 379 2.09 15.85 -10.29
N GLN A 380 2.76 15.85 -11.44
CA GLN A 380 2.22 16.43 -12.68
C GLN A 380 0.94 15.71 -13.14
N TRP A 381 0.89 14.39 -12.97
CA TRP A 381 -0.27 13.61 -13.34
C TRP A 381 -1.50 13.95 -12.46
N ALA A 382 -1.29 14.01 -11.14
CA ALA A 382 -2.37 14.37 -10.23
C ALA A 382 -2.91 15.79 -10.53
N TRP A 383 -2.02 16.73 -10.80
CA TRP A 383 -2.38 18.09 -11.18
C TRP A 383 -3.15 18.13 -12.49
N MET A 384 -2.66 17.47 -13.55
CA MET A 384 -3.34 17.46 -14.85
C MET A 384 -4.74 16.83 -14.79
N LEU A 385 -4.98 15.81 -13.95
CA LEU A 385 -6.32 15.25 -13.81
C LEU A 385 -7.32 16.29 -13.28
N VAL A 386 -6.91 17.07 -12.29
CA VAL A 386 -7.71 18.19 -11.75
C VAL A 386 -7.93 19.27 -12.81
N VAL A 387 -6.89 19.62 -13.58
CA VAL A 387 -6.98 20.62 -14.66
C VAL A 387 -7.97 20.18 -15.74
N LEU A 388 -7.90 18.93 -16.19
CA LEU A 388 -8.87 18.41 -17.19
C LEU A 388 -10.30 18.43 -16.64
N ALA A 389 -10.51 18.01 -15.40
CA ALA A 389 -11.83 18.06 -14.75
C ALA A 389 -12.36 19.50 -14.65
N ALA A 390 -11.48 20.48 -14.34
CA ALA A 390 -11.82 21.88 -14.32
C ALA A 390 -12.18 22.43 -15.72
N MET A 391 -11.42 22.05 -16.76
CA MET A 391 -11.74 22.42 -18.15
C MET A 391 -13.10 21.87 -18.61
N LEU A 392 -13.49 20.67 -18.14
CA LEU A 392 -14.83 20.12 -18.41
C LEU A 392 -15.94 20.83 -17.61
N GLY A 393 -15.58 21.52 -16.52
CA GLY A 393 -16.50 22.33 -15.70
C GLY A 393 -17.53 21.52 -14.92
N GLN A 394 -17.25 20.26 -14.61
CA GLN A 394 -18.21 19.33 -14.00
C GLN A 394 -17.92 18.98 -12.54
N ILE A 395 -16.86 19.54 -11.95
CA ILE A 395 -16.51 19.35 -10.54
C ILE A 395 -17.68 19.80 -9.66
N GLY A 396 -18.08 18.99 -8.71
CA GLY A 396 -19.21 19.25 -7.81
C GLY A 396 -20.60 19.02 -8.43
N GLN A 397 -20.66 18.49 -9.65
CA GLN A 397 -21.94 18.10 -10.26
C GLN A 397 -22.24 16.60 -10.04
N PRO A 398 -23.52 16.21 -9.85
CA PRO A 398 -23.90 14.82 -9.80
C PRO A 398 -23.37 14.02 -11.00
N GLY A 399 -22.56 13.00 -10.73
CA GLY A 399 -22.00 12.10 -11.74
C GLY A 399 -20.87 12.65 -12.61
N GLY A 400 -20.35 13.86 -12.32
CA GLY A 400 -19.22 14.47 -13.02
C GLY A 400 -18.06 14.81 -12.09
N GLY A 401 -16.95 15.30 -12.68
CA GLY A 401 -15.77 15.73 -11.95
C GLY A 401 -14.64 14.69 -11.93
N PHE A 402 -13.91 14.62 -10.85
CA PHE A 402 -12.76 13.73 -10.71
C PHE A 402 -12.75 13.02 -9.36
N GLY A 403 -11.95 11.97 -9.23
CA GLY A 403 -11.65 11.33 -7.95
C GLY A 403 -10.47 10.38 -8.03
N PHE A 404 -9.69 10.34 -6.97
CA PHE A 404 -8.49 9.52 -6.84
C PHE A 404 -8.68 8.30 -5.94
N GLY A 405 -9.78 8.24 -5.19
CA GLY A 405 -10.02 7.21 -4.16
C GLY A 405 -10.90 6.03 -4.59
N TRP A 406 -11.43 6.00 -5.80
CA TRP A 406 -12.42 5.02 -6.26
C TRP A 406 -11.99 3.54 -6.13
N HIS A 407 -10.71 3.26 -6.07
CA HIS A 407 -10.13 1.93 -5.90
C HIS A 407 -9.68 1.63 -4.48
N TYR A 408 -10.13 2.42 -3.49
CA TYR A 408 -9.64 2.37 -2.11
C TYR A 408 -10.78 2.48 -1.11
N ASN A 409 -10.77 1.60 -0.10
CA ASN A 409 -11.61 1.69 1.10
C ASN A 409 -13.12 1.79 0.83
N ASP A 410 -13.65 1.07 -0.14
CA ASP A 410 -15.08 1.08 -0.49
C ASP A 410 -15.61 2.47 -0.87
N ALA A 411 -14.77 3.32 -1.49
CA ALA A 411 -15.15 4.68 -1.84
C ALA A 411 -16.34 4.73 -2.81
N GLY A 412 -17.19 5.72 -2.61
CA GLY A 412 -18.46 5.89 -3.33
C GLY A 412 -19.62 5.10 -2.74
N THR A 413 -19.41 4.25 -1.72
CA THR A 413 -20.52 3.65 -0.97
C THR A 413 -21.15 4.68 -0.04
N ILE A 414 -22.45 4.53 0.24
CA ILE A 414 -23.11 5.41 1.21
C ILE A 414 -22.53 5.18 2.60
N THR A 415 -22.00 6.23 3.21
CA THR A 415 -21.46 6.18 4.57
C THR A 415 -22.61 6.05 5.58
N SER A 416 -22.62 4.98 6.37
CA SER A 416 -23.61 4.78 7.42
C SER A 416 -23.47 5.82 8.54
N ALA A 417 -24.60 6.22 9.12
CA ALA A 417 -24.67 7.19 10.20
C ALA A 417 -24.31 6.54 11.54
N GLY A 418 -23.03 6.38 11.82
CA GLY A 418 -22.52 5.76 13.03
C GLY A 418 -21.30 6.48 13.60
N PRO A 419 -21.00 6.28 14.90
CA PRO A 419 -19.84 6.86 15.54
C PRO A 419 -18.54 6.25 15.00
N LEU A 420 -17.45 7.01 15.07
CA LEU A 420 -16.09 6.52 14.81
C LEU A 420 -15.41 6.14 16.14
N MET A 421 -14.61 5.07 16.11
CA MET A 421 -13.81 4.68 17.27
C MET A 421 -12.42 5.30 17.20
N SER A 422 -11.97 5.87 18.31
CA SER A 422 -10.60 6.32 18.48
C SER A 422 -9.71 5.15 18.93
N GLY A 423 -8.49 5.06 18.39
CA GLY A 423 -7.52 4.07 18.85
C GLY A 423 -6.84 4.48 20.15
N PHE A 424 -6.18 3.51 20.80
CA PHE A 424 -5.34 3.75 21.98
C PHE A 424 -3.98 4.33 21.53
N SER A 425 -3.94 5.63 21.24
CA SER A 425 -2.78 6.28 20.64
C SER A 425 -1.95 7.05 21.69
N GLY A 426 -1.66 8.29 21.47
CA GLY A 426 -0.70 9.12 22.19
C GLY A 426 -0.72 9.06 23.74
N VAL A 427 0.38 9.47 24.36
CA VAL A 427 0.49 9.75 25.79
C VAL A 427 0.60 11.27 25.95
N THR A 428 -0.20 11.83 26.84
CA THR A 428 -0.18 13.27 27.14
C THR A 428 0.24 13.52 28.57
N GLY A 429 0.93 14.64 28.81
CA GLY A 429 1.32 15.07 30.16
C GLY A 429 2.46 14.29 30.81
N VAL A 430 3.16 13.45 30.03
CA VAL A 430 4.36 12.73 30.50
C VAL A 430 5.56 13.11 29.65
N GLU A 431 6.56 13.70 30.27
CA GLU A 431 7.82 14.05 29.60
C GLU A 431 8.64 12.79 29.30
N PRO A 432 9.22 12.68 28.07
CA PRO A 432 10.14 11.60 27.78
C PRO A 432 11.41 11.67 28.64
N ILE A 433 12.07 10.53 28.82
CA ILE A 433 13.33 10.46 29.59
C ILE A 433 14.42 11.23 28.83
N TYR A 434 14.48 11.05 27.51
CA TYR A 434 15.45 11.74 26.67
C TYR A 434 14.71 12.76 25.76
N ASN A 435 14.93 14.04 26.04
CA ASN A 435 14.37 15.15 25.27
C ASN A 435 15.51 15.96 24.63
N GLY A 436 16.28 15.32 23.76
CA GLY A 436 17.45 15.90 23.13
C GLY A 436 17.14 16.81 21.93
N SER A 437 18.13 17.61 21.54
CA SER A 437 18.07 18.44 20.33
C SER A 437 18.43 17.65 19.08
N PHE A 438 17.77 17.93 17.95
CA PHE A 438 18.13 17.39 16.63
C PHE A 438 19.40 18.05 16.03
N LYS A 439 19.97 19.04 16.69
CA LYS A 439 21.24 19.72 16.28
C LYS A 439 21.22 20.20 14.81
N GLY A 440 20.09 20.74 14.33
CA GLY A 440 19.95 21.23 12.95
C GLY A 440 19.58 20.17 11.91
N TYR A 441 19.45 18.91 12.29
CA TYR A 441 18.94 17.85 11.43
C TYR A 441 17.42 17.81 11.40
N ALA A 442 16.88 17.18 10.35
CA ALA A 442 15.45 16.99 10.21
C ALA A 442 14.87 16.12 11.34
N LYS A 443 13.68 16.50 11.84
CA LYS A 443 12.91 15.69 12.79
C LYS A 443 12.11 14.59 12.12
N THR A 444 11.82 14.77 10.84
CA THR A 444 11.12 13.81 9.97
C THR A 444 11.76 13.83 8.59
N ILE A 445 11.76 12.69 7.91
CA ILE A 445 12.25 12.58 6.54
C ILE A 445 11.14 12.01 5.62
N PRO A 446 11.14 12.36 4.34
CA PRO A 446 10.28 11.66 3.38
C PRO A 446 10.57 10.17 3.42
N VAL A 447 9.53 9.33 3.62
CA VAL A 447 9.73 7.89 3.82
C VAL A 447 10.45 7.23 2.63
N ALA A 448 10.20 7.71 1.43
CA ALA A 448 10.87 7.23 0.21
C ALA A 448 12.34 7.67 0.11
N ARG A 449 12.82 8.57 0.99
CA ARG A 449 14.24 8.98 1.07
C ARG A 449 14.98 8.33 2.24
N PHE A 450 14.39 7.30 2.84
CA PHE A 450 14.95 6.58 3.97
C PHE A 450 16.37 6.04 3.68
N VAL A 451 16.56 5.41 2.52
CA VAL A 451 17.86 4.87 2.10
C VAL A 451 18.85 5.99 1.77
N ASP A 452 18.39 7.10 1.21
CA ASP A 452 19.22 8.30 1.00
C ASP A 452 19.73 8.85 2.32
N CYS A 453 18.86 8.95 3.32
CA CYS A 453 19.21 9.43 4.65
C CYS A 453 20.31 8.57 5.28
N ILE A 454 20.20 7.25 5.21
CA ILE A 454 21.24 6.33 5.71
C ILE A 454 22.52 6.43 4.90
N SER A 455 22.40 6.53 3.57
CA SER A 455 23.55 6.53 2.65
C SER A 455 24.35 7.82 2.70
N ASN A 456 23.69 8.96 2.83
CA ASN A 456 24.26 10.29 2.65
C ASN A 456 23.89 11.23 3.81
N PRO A 457 24.22 10.90 5.06
CA PRO A 457 23.93 11.78 6.19
C PRO A 457 24.62 13.14 6.02
N GLY A 458 23.99 14.20 6.49
CA GLY A 458 24.44 15.59 6.33
C GLY A 458 24.06 16.22 4.98
N THR A 459 23.55 15.44 4.04
CA THR A 459 23.06 15.99 2.76
C THR A 459 21.78 16.80 2.98
N LYS A 460 21.68 17.90 2.25
CA LYS A 460 20.49 18.75 2.20
C LYS A 460 19.66 18.41 0.98
N ILE A 461 18.36 18.29 1.17
CA ILE A 461 17.38 18.11 0.10
C ILE A 461 16.26 19.14 0.22
N GLN A 462 15.67 19.49 -0.92
CA GLN A 462 14.46 20.30 -0.95
C GLN A 462 13.26 19.38 -0.71
N TRP A 463 12.30 19.85 0.08
CA TRP A 463 11.03 19.18 0.30
C TRP A 463 9.96 20.17 0.72
N ASN A 464 8.89 20.26 -0.07
CA ASN A 464 7.67 21.02 0.25
C ASN A 464 7.93 22.44 0.77
N GLY A 465 8.71 23.22 0.02
CA GLY A 465 9.07 24.61 0.33
C GLY A 465 10.13 24.77 1.42
N SER A 466 10.73 23.67 1.90
CA SER A 466 11.74 23.68 2.95
C SER A 466 13.00 22.92 2.52
N GLU A 467 14.15 23.35 3.03
CA GLU A 467 15.37 22.56 2.96
C GLU A 467 15.51 21.72 4.23
N ILE A 468 15.72 20.41 4.09
CA ILE A 468 15.94 19.50 5.21
C ILE A 468 17.32 18.87 5.12
N THR A 469 17.99 18.71 6.28
CA THR A 469 19.30 18.06 6.39
C THR A 469 19.12 16.65 6.94
N PHE A 470 19.62 15.64 6.24
CA PHE A 470 19.56 14.23 6.65
C PHE A 470 20.40 14.00 7.91
N PRO A 471 19.83 13.38 8.97
CA PRO A 471 20.58 13.02 10.15
C PRO A 471 21.46 11.78 9.97
N TYR A 472 22.35 11.55 10.93
CA TYR A 472 23.19 10.35 11.04
C TYR A 472 22.42 9.25 11.76
N MET A 473 21.61 8.48 11.03
CA MET A 473 20.83 7.39 11.59
C MET A 473 21.76 6.25 12.05
N LYS A 474 21.57 5.77 13.28
CA LYS A 474 22.37 4.70 13.90
C LYS A 474 21.55 3.49 14.29
N MET A 475 20.32 3.72 14.71
CA MET A 475 19.38 2.66 15.10
C MET A 475 18.05 2.82 14.41
N ALA A 476 17.47 1.71 13.99
CA ALA A 476 16.13 1.69 13.41
C ALA A 476 15.26 0.60 14.07
N ILE A 477 13.99 0.94 14.33
CA ILE A 477 12.99 0.06 14.93
C ILE A 477 11.82 -0.12 13.95
N PHE A 478 11.47 -1.37 13.67
CA PHE A 478 10.35 -1.74 12.80
C PHE A 478 9.41 -2.67 13.57
N SER A 479 8.16 -2.26 13.77
CA SER A 479 7.12 -3.07 14.40
C SER A 479 5.97 -3.26 13.40
N GLY A 480 5.71 -4.51 13.01
CA GLY A 480 4.69 -4.85 12.01
C GLY A 480 4.94 -4.17 10.66
N ASN A 481 6.19 -4.03 10.25
CA ASN A 481 6.58 -3.33 9.03
C ASN A 481 7.78 -3.98 8.35
N ASN A 482 7.68 -4.13 7.03
CA ASN A 482 8.70 -4.79 6.21
C ASN A 482 9.28 -3.84 5.14
N PRO A 483 10.20 -2.91 5.50
CA PRO A 483 10.83 -2.01 4.53
C PRO A 483 11.53 -2.75 3.39
N PHE A 484 11.99 -3.99 3.60
CA PHE A 484 12.51 -4.84 2.53
C PHE A 484 11.44 -5.31 1.52
N ALA A 485 10.16 -5.01 1.70
CA ALA A 485 9.14 -5.19 0.67
C ALA A 485 8.65 -3.88 0.08
N HIS A 486 8.87 -2.75 0.76
CA HIS A 486 8.31 -1.45 0.35
C HIS A 486 9.31 -0.57 -0.39
N HIS A 487 10.59 -0.60 -0.02
CA HIS A 487 11.58 0.34 -0.56
C HIS A 487 12.20 -0.18 -1.87
N GLN A 488 12.56 0.75 -2.75
CA GLN A 488 13.14 0.50 -4.06
C GLN A 488 14.63 0.20 -3.98
N ASP A 489 15.23 -0.27 -5.08
CA ASP A 489 16.65 -0.60 -5.23
C ASP A 489 17.22 -1.40 -4.04
N ARG A 490 16.85 -2.67 -4.00
CA ARG A 490 17.23 -3.57 -2.90
C ARG A 490 18.74 -3.60 -2.65
N ASN A 491 19.52 -3.56 -3.73
CA ASN A 491 20.97 -3.65 -3.61
C ASN A 491 21.58 -2.37 -3.00
N ARG A 492 21.01 -1.22 -3.32
CA ARG A 492 21.37 0.05 -2.68
C ARG A 492 20.96 0.06 -1.21
N MET A 493 19.77 -0.45 -0.91
CA MET A 493 19.26 -0.58 0.45
C MET A 493 20.16 -1.47 1.32
N ILE A 494 20.57 -2.65 0.84
CA ILE A 494 21.46 -3.55 1.58
C ILE A 494 22.79 -2.83 1.92
N LYS A 495 23.38 -2.12 0.97
CA LYS A 495 24.59 -1.34 1.21
C LYS A 495 24.39 -0.25 2.27
N ALA A 496 23.26 0.46 2.21
CA ALA A 496 22.94 1.49 3.20
C ALA A 496 22.76 0.87 4.60
N TRP A 497 22.07 -0.29 4.67
CA TRP A 497 21.73 -0.97 5.90
C TRP A 497 22.95 -1.34 6.79
N THR A 498 24.11 -1.54 6.17
CA THR A 498 25.36 -1.79 6.91
C THR A 498 25.84 -0.59 7.74
N LYS A 499 25.30 0.62 7.50
CA LYS A 499 25.64 1.82 8.26
C LYS A 499 24.85 1.96 9.59
N LEU A 500 23.76 1.18 9.74
CA LEU A 500 23.01 1.11 10.98
C LEU A 500 23.75 0.24 11.99
N GLU A 501 23.93 0.73 13.21
CA GLU A 501 24.61 0.01 14.29
C GLU A 501 23.71 -1.08 14.88
N THR A 502 22.40 -0.78 15.04
CA THR A 502 21.41 -1.74 15.57
C THR A 502 20.08 -1.61 14.83
N VAL A 503 19.52 -2.76 14.48
CA VAL A 503 18.18 -2.86 13.88
C VAL A 503 17.33 -3.80 14.73
N VAL A 504 16.16 -3.32 15.16
CA VAL A 504 15.15 -4.11 15.88
C VAL A 504 13.95 -4.34 14.98
N SER A 505 13.51 -5.59 14.88
CA SER A 505 12.30 -5.98 14.16
C SER A 505 11.35 -6.73 15.09
N ILE A 506 10.12 -6.26 15.19
CA ILE A 506 9.02 -6.88 15.96
C ILE A 506 8.02 -7.37 14.93
N GLU A 507 7.91 -8.69 14.75
CA GLU A 507 7.18 -9.26 13.62
C GLU A 507 6.70 -10.68 13.94
N HIS A 508 5.61 -11.11 13.32
CA HIS A 508 5.09 -12.46 13.49
C HIS A 508 5.71 -13.50 12.53
N GLN A 509 6.37 -13.06 11.47
CA GLN A 509 7.02 -13.93 10.48
C GLN A 509 8.43 -13.45 10.13
N TRP A 510 9.28 -14.39 9.68
CA TRP A 510 10.66 -14.12 9.24
C TRP A 510 10.70 -13.41 7.90
N THR A 511 10.20 -12.17 7.87
CA THR A 511 10.34 -11.28 6.71
C THR A 511 11.80 -10.99 6.39
N ALA A 512 12.08 -10.45 5.22
CA ALA A 512 13.44 -10.02 4.89
C ALA A 512 13.96 -8.96 5.88
N THR A 513 13.11 -8.08 6.42
CA THR A 513 13.51 -7.13 7.46
C THR A 513 13.99 -7.84 8.73
N CYS A 514 13.33 -8.90 9.18
CA CYS A 514 13.78 -9.72 10.31
C CYS A 514 15.16 -10.33 10.05
N ARG A 515 15.39 -10.85 8.84
CA ARG A 515 16.67 -11.47 8.45
C ARG A 515 17.83 -10.49 8.45
N PHE A 516 17.54 -9.21 8.19
CA PHE A 516 18.51 -8.12 8.20
C PHE A 516 18.48 -7.31 9.52
N ALA A 517 17.81 -7.81 10.56
CA ALA A 517 17.82 -7.21 11.91
C ALA A 517 18.88 -7.85 12.82
N ASP A 518 19.13 -7.20 13.96
CA ASP A 518 20.01 -7.69 15.02
C ASP A 518 19.21 -8.29 16.18
N ILE A 519 18.06 -7.67 16.51
CA ILE A 519 17.12 -8.11 17.53
C ILE A 519 15.78 -8.37 16.85
N VAL A 520 15.26 -9.60 16.96
CA VAL A 520 13.97 -9.99 16.41
C VAL A 520 13.06 -10.48 17.54
N LEU A 521 11.92 -9.82 17.70
CA LEU A 521 10.95 -10.12 18.75
C LEU A 521 9.66 -10.72 18.13
N PRO A 522 9.18 -11.87 18.65
CA PRO A 522 8.00 -12.55 18.12
C PRO A 522 6.71 -11.82 18.52
N ALA A 523 5.97 -11.29 17.54
CA ALA A 523 4.66 -10.70 17.74
C ALA A 523 3.54 -11.73 17.51
N THR A 524 2.38 -11.51 18.17
CA THR A 524 1.15 -12.24 17.83
C THR A 524 0.57 -11.74 16.51
N THR A 525 -0.16 -12.60 15.83
CA THR A 525 -1.09 -12.19 14.77
C THR A 525 -2.35 -11.55 15.38
N THR A 526 -3.18 -10.91 14.56
CA THR A 526 -4.51 -10.40 14.96
C THR A 526 -5.39 -11.50 15.58
N TYR A 527 -5.21 -12.73 15.18
CA TYR A 527 -6.06 -13.87 15.54
C TYR A 527 -5.70 -14.50 16.90
N GLU A 528 -4.59 -14.06 17.51
CA GLU A 528 -4.06 -14.54 18.78
C GLU A 528 -4.33 -13.56 19.95
N ARG A 529 -5.17 -12.52 19.72
CA ARG A 529 -5.45 -11.46 20.70
C ARG A 529 -6.87 -10.89 20.52
N ASP A 530 -7.37 -10.26 21.57
CA ASP A 530 -8.65 -9.54 21.53
C ASP A 530 -8.45 -8.09 21.11
N ASP A 531 -9.33 -7.57 20.27
CA ASP A 531 -9.36 -6.16 19.86
C ASP A 531 -10.78 -5.78 19.38
N ILE A 532 -10.94 -4.57 18.88
CA ILE A 532 -12.20 -4.04 18.34
C ILE A 532 -11.88 -3.19 17.11
N GLU A 533 -12.71 -3.24 16.08
CA GLU A 533 -12.51 -2.45 14.87
C GLU A 533 -13.83 -2.00 14.23
N GLN A 534 -13.76 -0.99 13.40
CA GLN A 534 -14.82 -0.58 12.49
C GLN A 534 -15.01 -1.62 11.39
N PHE A 535 -16.26 -1.95 11.06
CA PHE A 535 -16.62 -2.75 9.89
C PHE A 535 -17.08 -1.83 8.76
N GLY A 536 -16.45 -1.97 7.60
CA GLY A 536 -16.53 -1.02 6.51
C GLY A 536 -15.58 0.17 6.72
N ASN A 537 -15.00 0.65 5.63
CA ASN A 537 -14.11 1.81 5.62
C ASN A 537 -14.93 3.10 5.41
N HIS A 538 -15.03 3.59 4.17
CA HIS A 538 -15.91 4.72 3.86
C HIS A 538 -17.40 4.42 4.05
N SER A 539 -17.78 3.16 3.92
CA SER A 539 -19.15 2.71 4.18
C SER A 539 -19.55 2.82 5.66
N ASN A 540 -18.60 2.75 6.60
CA ASN A 540 -18.82 2.81 8.06
C ASN A 540 -20.02 1.96 8.51
N LYS A 541 -20.09 0.70 8.07
CA LYS A 541 -21.24 -0.19 8.28
C LYS A 541 -21.52 -0.51 9.73
N GLY A 542 -20.46 -0.53 10.58
CA GLY A 542 -20.66 -0.91 11.96
C GLY A 542 -19.39 -1.06 12.78
N ILE A 543 -19.52 -1.75 13.90
CA ILE A 543 -18.42 -2.11 14.81
C ILE A 543 -18.36 -3.62 14.94
N LEU A 544 -17.14 -4.16 14.90
CA LEU A 544 -16.84 -5.58 14.99
C LEU A 544 -15.91 -5.88 16.17
N ALA A 545 -16.25 -6.88 16.97
CA ALA A 545 -15.34 -7.48 17.94
C ALA A 545 -14.32 -8.35 17.19
N LEU A 546 -13.05 -8.11 17.42
CA LEU A 546 -11.96 -8.94 16.93
C LEU A 546 -11.53 -9.86 18.06
N ARG A 547 -12.28 -10.94 18.25
CA ARG A 547 -12.04 -11.87 19.35
C ARG A 547 -10.87 -12.79 19.04
N LYS A 548 -10.09 -13.09 20.08
CA LYS A 548 -9.02 -14.07 20.01
C LYS A 548 -9.56 -15.44 19.55
N ILE A 549 -8.98 -15.99 18.50
CA ILE A 549 -9.35 -17.28 17.92
C ILE A 549 -8.55 -18.40 18.55
N VAL A 550 -7.26 -18.20 18.73
CA VAL A 550 -6.31 -19.15 19.31
C VAL A 550 -5.40 -18.44 20.30
N GLU A 551 -4.84 -19.19 21.25
CA GLU A 551 -3.85 -18.61 22.16
C GLU A 551 -2.57 -18.23 21.40
N PRO A 552 -1.77 -17.29 21.94
CA PRO A 552 -0.50 -16.91 21.35
C PRO A 552 0.40 -18.13 21.07
N MET A 553 0.85 -18.26 19.83
CA MET A 553 1.70 -19.38 19.42
C MET A 553 3.14 -19.18 19.92
N PHE A 554 3.73 -20.25 20.44
CA PHE A 554 5.12 -20.25 20.95
C PHE A 554 5.33 -19.22 22.08
N GLU A 555 6.35 -18.37 21.96
CA GLU A 555 6.63 -17.29 22.92
C GLU A 555 6.18 -15.92 22.39
N SER A 556 5.26 -15.87 21.42
CA SER A 556 4.76 -14.60 20.87
C SER A 556 4.03 -13.76 21.95
N LYS A 557 4.24 -12.46 21.91
CA LYS A 557 3.50 -11.48 22.71
C LYS A 557 2.82 -10.48 21.80
N ASP A 558 1.69 -9.94 22.21
CA ASP A 558 1.11 -8.82 21.48
C ASP A 558 1.90 -7.52 21.69
N ASP A 559 1.73 -6.58 20.75
CA ASP A 559 2.48 -5.33 20.74
C ASP A 559 2.28 -4.52 22.03
N PHE A 560 1.09 -4.57 22.64
CA PHE A 560 0.84 -3.91 23.91
C PHE A 560 1.73 -4.47 25.02
N ASP A 561 1.81 -5.79 25.19
CA ASP A 561 2.64 -6.43 26.20
C ASP A 561 4.14 -6.23 25.94
N ILE A 562 4.59 -6.29 24.66
CA ILE A 562 5.98 -6.02 24.29
C ILE A 562 6.41 -4.61 24.75
N PHE A 563 5.62 -3.58 24.38
CA PHE A 563 5.96 -2.21 24.72
C PHE A 563 5.67 -1.87 26.19
N ARG A 564 4.68 -2.51 26.83
CA ARG A 564 4.45 -2.41 28.28
C ARG A 564 5.68 -2.89 29.06
N GLU A 565 6.18 -4.09 28.75
CA GLU A 565 7.36 -4.67 29.40
C GLU A 565 8.65 -3.87 29.10
N LEU A 566 8.77 -3.30 27.89
CA LEU A 566 9.86 -2.39 27.59
C LEU A 566 9.76 -1.10 28.42
N CYS A 567 8.56 -0.50 28.53
CA CYS A 567 8.31 0.70 29.33
C CYS A 567 8.54 0.47 30.83
N ALA A 568 8.25 -0.73 31.34
CA ALA A 568 8.52 -1.11 32.71
C ALA A 568 10.04 -0.99 33.08
N ARG A 569 10.92 -1.31 32.12
CA ARG A 569 12.38 -1.24 32.31
C ARG A 569 12.91 0.17 32.56
N PHE A 570 12.20 1.17 32.09
CA PHE A 570 12.55 2.58 32.33
C PHE A 570 11.47 3.33 33.14
N ASN A 571 10.70 2.58 33.98
CA ASN A 571 9.71 3.12 34.91
C ASN A 571 8.61 3.98 34.23
N ARG A 572 8.11 3.54 33.09
CA ARG A 572 7.02 4.20 32.35
C ARG A 572 5.84 3.25 32.03
N GLU A 573 5.73 2.09 32.66
CA GLU A 573 4.66 1.11 32.44
C GLU A 573 3.27 1.73 32.69
N GLU A 574 3.09 2.42 33.82
CA GLU A 574 1.82 3.06 34.15
C GLU A 574 1.45 4.15 33.13
N ALA A 575 2.42 4.97 32.70
CA ALA A 575 2.20 5.97 31.67
C ALA A 575 1.84 5.33 30.33
N PHE A 576 2.45 4.20 29.99
CA PHE A 576 2.12 3.44 28.78
C PHE A 576 0.73 2.83 28.82
N THR A 577 0.35 2.15 29.92
CA THR A 577 -0.94 1.46 30.04
C THR A 577 -2.08 2.40 30.44
N GLY A 578 -1.78 3.58 30.98
CA GLY A 578 -2.76 4.43 31.66
C GLY A 578 -3.33 3.78 32.92
N GLY A 579 -2.61 2.84 33.54
CA GLY A 579 -3.04 2.07 34.68
C GLY A 579 -4.12 1.02 34.40
N LYS A 580 -4.35 0.69 33.12
CA LYS A 580 -5.47 -0.15 32.64
C LYS A 580 -4.99 -1.47 32.05
N LYS A 581 -5.87 -2.49 32.11
CA LYS A 581 -5.72 -3.77 31.40
C LYS A 581 -6.27 -3.65 29.97
N LYS A 582 -5.85 -4.55 29.09
CA LYS A 582 -6.26 -4.55 27.67
C LYS A 582 -7.78 -4.50 27.47
N MET A 583 -8.54 -5.35 28.16
CA MET A 583 -9.99 -5.36 28.03
C MET A 583 -10.65 -4.09 28.56
N GLU A 584 -10.10 -3.46 29.58
CA GLU A 584 -10.60 -2.18 30.09
C GLU A 584 -10.39 -1.06 29.05
N ILE A 585 -9.29 -1.11 28.32
CA ILE A 585 -9.01 -0.16 27.22
C ILE A 585 -9.97 -0.41 26.05
N ILE A 586 -10.19 -1.67 25.66
CA ILE A 586 -11.14 -2.03 24.58
C ILE A 586 -12.55 -1.56 24.95
N GLU A 587 -12.98 -1.79 26.21
CA GLU A 587 -14.26 -1.32 26.71
C GLU A 587 -14.36 0.21 26.68
N GLU A 588 -13.31 0.92 27.05
CA GLU A 588 -13.27 2.38 27.01
C GLU A 588 -13.40 2.92 25.58
N ILE A 589 -12.66 2.33 24.62
CA ILE A 589 -12.77 2.66 23.18
C ILE A 589 -14.22 2.48 22.70
N TYR A 590 -14.84 1.34 23.03
CA TYR A 590 -16.23 1.07 22.70
C TYR A 590 -17.20 2.07 23.35
N ASN A 591 -17.03 2.34 24.65
CA ASN A 591 -17.90 3.27 25.38
C ASN A 591 -17.74 4.71 24.87
N GLY A 592 -16.55 5.10 24.40
CA GLY A 592 -16.34 6.37 23.72
C GLY A 592 -17.19 6.49 22.45
N ALA A 593 -17.17 5.47 21.60
CA ALA A 593 -18.02 5.41 20.40
C ALA A 593 -19.51 5.37 20.77
N ARG A 594 -19.89 4.61 21.80
CA ARG A 594 -21.28 4.55 22.29
C ARG A 594 -21.79 5.91 22.80
N LEU A 595 -20.93 6.71 23.41
CA LEU A 595 -21.26 8.07 23.83
C LEU A 595 -21.48 8.99 22.62
N GLN A 596 -20.58 8.96 21.62
CA GLN A 596 -20.76 9.68 20.36
C GLN A 596 -22.04 9.27 19.65
N GLY A 597 -22.32 7.94 19.57
CA GLY A 597 -23.54 7.41 18.97
C GLY A 597 -24.81 8.00 19.57
N ARG A 598 -24.86 8.16 20.91
CA ARG A 598 -26.00 8.82 21.58
C ARG A 598 -26.19 10.26 21.11
N GLY A 599 -25.09 10.99 20.89
CA GLY A 599 -25.14 12.38 20.41
C GLY A 599 -25.71 12.53 19.01
N ILE A 600 -25.59 11.50 18.16
CA ILE A 600 -26.13 11.47 16.79
C ILE A 600 -27.37 10.57 16.64
N GLY A 601 -27.98 10.16 17.76
CA GLY A 601 -29.23 9.35 17.76
C GLY A 601 -29.05 7.85 17.52
N VAL A 602 -27.81 7.34 17.48
CA VAL A 602 -27.51 5.91 17.33
C VAL A 602 -27.42 5.23 18.70
N ARG A 603 -28.26 4.23 18.91
CA ARG A 603 -28.30 3.46 20.16
C ARG A 603 -27.46 2.20 20.05
N MET A 604 -26.41 2.11 20.86
CA MET A 604 -25.56 0.93 20.97
C MET A 604 -25.80 0.21 22.30
N PRO A 605 -25.70 -1.13 22.36
CA PRO A 605 -25.82 -1.91 23.61
C PRO A 605 -24.71 -1.56 24.60
N THR A 606 -24.74 -2.13 25.80
CA THR A 606 -23.61 -2.09 26.72
C THR A 606 -22.46 -2.92 26.16
N PHE A 607 -21.21 -2.62 26.58
CA PHE A 607 -20.05 -3.39 26.13
C PHE A 607 -20.21 -4.88 26.40
N ALA A 608 -20.63 -5.27 27.59
CA ALA A 608 -20.85 -6.68 27.92
C ALA A 608 -21.84 -7.37 26.97
N LYS A 609 -22.98 -6.73 26.67
CA LYS A 609 -23.96 -7.29 25.71
C LYS A 609 -23.42 -7.38 24.28
N PHE A 610 -22.58 -6.43 23.87
CA PHE A 610 -21.91 -6.47 22.57
C PHE A 610 -20.88 -7.59 22.53
N TRP A 611 -20.02 -7.63 23.55
CA TRP A 611 -18.88 -8.54 23.60
C TRP A 611 -19.28 -10.00 23.81
N GLU A 612 -20.26 -10.26 24.68
CA GLU A 612 -20.78 -11.61 24.95
C GLU A 612 -21.80 -12.09 23.91
N GLY A 613 -22.41 -11.15 23.16
CA GLY A 613 -23.37 -11.43 22.10
C GLY A 613 -22.69 -11.72 20.75
N ASP A 614 -23.31 -11.27 19.67
CA ASP A 614 -22.82 -11.53 18.30
C ASP A 614 -21.48 -10.86 17.99
N GLY A 615 -21.09 -9.83 18.75
CA GLY A 615 -19.85 -9.07 18.53
C GLY A 615 -19.90 -8.16 17.29
N TYR A 616 -21.09 -7.85 16.81
CA TYR A 616 -21.33 -6.96 15.69
C TYR A 616 -22.46 -5.98 15.99
N ILE A 617 -22.28 -4.74 15.53
CA ILE A 617 -23.32 -3.70 15.54
C ILE A 617 -23.39 -3.11 14.15
N GLU A 618 -24.59 -3.08 13.58
CA GLU A 618 -24.86 -2.44 12.29
C GLU A 618 -25.35 -1.00 12.52
N PHE A 619 -24.83 -0.06 11.72
CA PHE A 619 -25.24 1.34 11.78
C PHE A 619 -26.34 1.64 10.76
N PRO A 620 -27.21 2.62 11.04
CA PRO A 620 -28.22 3.06 10.09
C PRO A 620 -27.60 3.59 8.80
N ALA A 621 -28.26 3.34 7.68
CA ALA A 621 -27.85 3.90 6.40
C ALA A 621 -27.79 5.44 6.45
N GLY A 622 -26.77 6.00 5.82
CA GLY A 622 -26.62 7.44 5.64
C GLY A 622 -27.34 7.97 4.41
N LYS A 623 -26.85 9.08 3.87
CA LYS A 623 -27.41 9.75 2.69
C LYS A 623 -26.40 9.73 1.55
N GLU A 624 -26.90 9.76 0.33
CA GLU A 624 -26.10 10.06 -0.86
C GLU A 624 -25.47 11.44 -0.75
N TRP A 625 -24.33 11.61 -1.37
CA TRP A 625 -23.63 12.88 -1.42
C TRP A 625 -22.82 13.05 -2.71
N VAL A 626 -22.50 14.29 -3.04
CA VAL A 626 -21.67 14.66 -4.19
C VAL A 626 -20.40 15.33 -3.69
N ARG A 627 -19.25 14.85 -4.13
CA ARG A 627 -17.96 15.49 -3.80
C ARG A 627 -17.87 16.88 -4.41
N HIS A 628 -17.40 17.86 -3.65
CA HIS A 628 -17.26 19.27 -4.02
C HIS A 628 -18.58 20.00 -4.32
N GLU A 629 -19.74 19.44 -3.96
CA GLU A 629 -21.04 20.09 -4.22
C GLU A 629 -21.15 21.43 -3.50
N SER A 630 -20.73 21.50 -2.23
CA SER A 630 -20.78 22.75 -1.45
C SER A 630 -19.93 23.85 -2.10
N PHE A 631 -18.69 23.54 -2.46
CA PHE A 631 -17.80 24.46 -3.19
C PHE A 631 -18.43 24.94 -4.52
N ARG A 632 -19.05 24.02 -5.27
CA ARG A 632 -19.69 24.39 -6.53
C ARG A 632 -20.87 25.34 -6.35
N ASN A 633 -21.70 25.08 -5.35
CA ASN A 633 -22.92 25.85 -5.12
C ASN A 633 -22.63 27.24 -4.51
N GLU A 634 -21.66 27.29 -3.61
CA GLU A 634 -21.37 28.51 -2.84
C GLU A 634 -19.85 28.69 -2.62
N PRO A 635 -19.05 28.95 -3.70
CA PRO A 635 -17.58 28.94 -3.61
C PRO A 635 -17.03 29.99 -2.65
N ASP A 636 -17.74 31.13 -2.45
CA ASP A 636 -17.34 32.17 -1.53
C ASP A 636 -17.60 31.80 -0.05
N LEU A 637 -18.61 30.99 0.23
CA LEU A 637 -18.94 30.53 1.58
C LEU A 637 -18.27 29.21 1.93
N GLU A 638 -18.05 28.34 0.95
CA GLU A 638 -17.45 27.01 1.06
C GLU A 638 -16.20 26.89 0.16
N PRO A 639 -15.20 27.79 0.35
CA PRO A 639 -14.00 27.80 -0.48
C PRO A 639 -13.18 26.52 -0.27
N LEU A 640 -12.36 26.17 -1.27
CA LEU A 640 -11.37 25.12 -1.11
C LEU A 640 -10.25 25.55 -0.14
N GLY A 641 -9.56 24.59 0.44
CA GLY A 641 -8.41 24.83 1.34
C GLY A 641 -7.12 25.31 0.62
N THR A 642 -7.20 25.78 -0.61
CA THR A 642 -6.09 26.36 -1.38
C THR A 642 -5.82 27.81 -0.97
N ALA A 643 -4.71 28.37 -1.41
CA ALA A 643 -4.36 29.77 -1.11
C ALA A 643 -5.36 30.78 -1.70
N SER A 644 -5.95 30.47 -2.86
CA SER A 644 -6.96 31.32 -3.53
C SER A 644 -8.39 31.00 -3.09
N GLY A 645 -8.63 29.90 -2.38
CA GLY A 645 -9.98 29.37 -2.15
C GLY A 645 -10.60 28.67 -3.37
N LEU A 646 -9.92 28.69 -4.52
CA LEU A 646 -10.35 28.12 -5.80
C LEU A 646 -9.41 26.98 -6.23
N ILE A 647 -9.74 26.33 -7.35
CA ILE A 647 -8.84 25.34 -7.97
C ILE A 647 -7.66 26.08 -8.60
N GLU A 648 -6.42 25.71 -8.22
CA GLU A 648 -5.20 26.35 -8.71
C GLU A 648 -4.61 25.62 -9.91
N ILE A 649 -5.00 26.05 -11.14
CA ILE A 649 -4.39 25.59 -12.39
C ILE A 649 -2.94 26.08 -12.48
N TYR A 650 -2.69 27.31 -12.04
CA TYR A 650 -1.37 27.81 -11.72
C TYR A 650 -1.30 28.08 -10.22
N CYS A 651 -0.38 27.43 -9.54
CA CYS A 651 -0.18 27.60 -8.11
C CYS A 651 1.04 28.50 -7.85
N LYS A 652 0.76 29.74 -7.41
CA LYS A 652 1.83 30.70 -7.09
C LYS A 652 2.72 30.19 -5.95
N THR A 653 2.14 29.53 -4.96
CA THR A 653 2.90 29.00 -3.81
C THR A 653 3.97 28.02 -4.27
N ILE A 654 3.65 27.11 -5.20
CA ILE A 654 4.61 26.16 -5.77
C ILE A 654 5.64 26.89 -6.65
N ALA A 655 5.19 27.84 -7.48
CA ALA A 655 6.07 28.61 -8.34
C ALA A 655 7.14 29.37 -7.53
N ASP A 656 6.75 29.96 -6.41
CA ASP A 656 7.65 30.71 -5.53
C ASP A 656 8.73 29.82 -4.84
N MET A 657 8.57 28.49 -4.80
CA MET A 657 9.59 27.57 -4.31
C MET A 657 10.78 27.45 -5.26
N GLY A 658 10.61 27.82 -6.53
CA GLY A 658 11.69 27.84 -7.54
C GLY A 658 12.22 26.48 -7.96
N TYR A 659 11.41 25.41 -7.86
CA TYR A 659 11.83 24.07 -8.24
C TYR A 659 11.88 23.87 -9.75
N ASN A 660 12.92 23.18 -10.23
CA ASN A 660 13.10 22.93 -11.66
C ASN A 660 12.20 21.83 -12.20
N ASP A 661 11.79 20.90 -11.35
CA ASP A 661 11.09 19.65 -11.67
C ASP A 661 9.64 19.61 -11.19
N CYS A 662 9.16 20.71 -10.56
CA CYS A 662 7.76 20.96 -10.23
C CYS A 662 7.54 22.47 -10.17
N GLN A 663 7.07 23.06 -11.26
CA GLN A 663 6.89 24.50 -11.43
C GLN A 663 5.45 24.92 -11.08
N GLY A 664 5.08 26.16 -11.44
CA GLY A 664 3.80 26.77 -11.06
C GLY A 664 2.55 26.20 -11.74
N HIS A 665 2.68 25.38 -12.78
CA HIS A 665 1.59 24.68 -13.45
C HIS A 665 2.05 23.31 -13.94
N PRO A 666 1.14 22.37 -14.29
CA PRO A 666 1.56 21.07 -14.78
C PRO A 666 2.32 21.15 -16.11
N MET A 667 3.39 20.37 -16.21
CA MET A 667 4.28 20.34 -17.36
C MET A 667 4.73 18.91 -17.67
N TRP A 668 5.19 18.69 -18.91
CA TRP A 668 5.87 17.46 -19.30
C TRP A 668 7.34 17.54 -18.93
N PHE A 669 7.80 16.58 -18.14
CA PHE A 669 9.20 16.32 -17.85
C PHE A 669 9.55 14.90 -18.30
N GLU A 670 10.64 14.75 -19.07
CA GLU A 670 11.14 13.42 -19.42
C GLU A 670 11.64 12.69 -18.18
N LYS A 671 11.52 11.35 -18.19
CA LYS A 671 11.93 10.49 -17.08
C LYS A 671 13.37 10.03 -17.27
N GLU A 672 14.05 9.60 -16.21
CA GLU A 672 15.37 8.96 -16.33
C GLU A 672 15.30 7.60 -17.02
N GLU A 673 14.19 6.93 -16.91
CA GLU A 673 13.90 5.64 -17.56
C GLU A 673 12.48 5.65 -18.13
N ARG A 674 12.33 5.39 -19.39
CA ARG A 674 11.03 5.24 -20.07
C ARG A 674 11.17 4.31 -21.29
N SER A 675 10.29 3.33 -21.41
CA SER A 675 10.20 2.45 -22.58
C SER A 675 9.71 3.20 -23.85
N HIS A 676 9.54 2.51 -24.96
CA HIS A 676 9.01 3.06 -26.20
C HIS A 676 9.75 4.30 -26.71
N GLY A 677 11.07 4.15 -26.89
CA GLY A 677 11.93 5.21 -27.43
C GLY A 677 12.30 6.32 -26.43
N GLY A 678 11.98 6.16 -25.15
CA GLY A 678 12.47 7.03 -24.09
C GLY A 678 13.85 6.64 -23.57
N PRO A 679 14.36 7.38 -22.56
CA PRO A 679 15.68 7.12 -22.01
C PRO A 679 15.83 5.67 -21.53
N ARG A 680 16.99 5.06 -21.85
CA ARG A 680 17.42 3.68 -21.55
C ARG A 680 16.60 2.56 -22.22
N SER A 681 15.63 2.88 -23.07
CA SER A 681 14.84 1.87 -23.78
C SER A 681 15.63 1.08 -24.83
N ASP A 682 16.75 1.59 -25.27
CA ASP A 682 17.72 0.93 -26.17
C ASP A 682 18.47 -0.23 -25.48
N VAL A 683 18.63 -0.16 -24.15
CA VAL A 683 19.32 -1.18 -23.35
C VAL A 683 18.30 -2.09 -22.61
N TYR A 684 17.21 -1.49 -22.11
CA TYR A 684 16.16 -2.16 -21.35
C TYR A 684 14.80 -1.80 -21.94
N PRO A 685 14.30 -2.57 -22.92
CA PRO A 685 13.16 -2.15 -23.75
C PRO A 685 11.81 -2.27 -23.07
N LEU A 686 11.71 -3.01 -21.97
CA LEU A 686 10.42 -3.31 -21.33
C LEU A 686 10.20 -2.44 -20.09
N HIS A 687 9.02 -1.80 -20.03
CA HIS A 687 8.57 -1.14 -18.81
C HIS A 687 8.14 -2.18 -17.77
N LEU A 688 8.68 -2.10 -16.57
CA LEU A 688 8.30 -2.95 -15.44
C LEU A 688 7.19 -2.29 -14.62
N GLN A 689 6.00 -2.87 -14.61
CA GLN A 689 4.96 -2.54 -13.66
C GLN A 689 5.08 -3.42 -12.40
N SER A 690 5.03 -2.80 -11.21
CA SER A 690 5.03 -3.50 -9.91
C SER A 690 3.77 -3.15 -9.11
N CYS A 691 2.60 -3.37 -9.71
CA CYS A 691 1.31 -3.02 -9.11
C CYS A 691 0.90 -4.02 -8.02
N HIS A 692 -0.07 -3.61 -7.19
CA HIS A 692 -0.71 -4.45 -6.18
C HIS A 692 -1.36 -5.70 -6.81
N PRO A 693 -1.18 -6.91 -6.27
CA PRO A 693 -1.84 -8.12 -6.73
C PRO A 693 -3.27 -8.25 -6.16
N ASN A 694 -3.97 -9.31 -6.59
CA ASN A 694 -5.28 -9.70 -6.07
C ASN A 694 -5.21 -10.88 -5.07
N ASN A 695 -4.01 -11.33 -4.71
CA ASN A 695 -3.79 -12.52 -3.89
C ASN A 695 -2.99 -12.25 -2.60
N ARG A 696 -2.67 -11.00 -2.32
CA ARG A 696 -2.01 -10.58 -1.08
C ARG A 696 -2.12 -9.07 -0.89
N LEU A 697 -1.82 -8.61 0.31
CA LEU A 697 -1.69 -7.19 0.64
C LEU A 697 -0.21 -6.89 0.90
N HIS A 698 0.46 -6.20 -0.04
CA HIS A 698 1.90 -5.99 0.02
C HIS A 698 2.64 -7.32 0.25
N SER A 699 3.46 -7.45 1.29
CA SER A 699 4.15 -8.70 1.63
C SER A 699 3.35 -9.66 2.52
N GLN A 700 2.16 -9.28 2.96
CA GLN A 700 1.30 -10.14 3.76
C GLN A 700 0.67 -11.22 2.89
N LEU A 701 0.50 -12.44 3.43
CA LEU A 701 0.07 -13.66 2.77
C LEU A 701 1.05 -14.24 1.74
N CYS A 702 2.14 -13.55 1.39
CA CYS A 702 3.15 -14.09 0.47
C CYS A 702 3.80 -15.40 0.97
N SER A 703 3.85 -15.59 2.29
CA SER A 703 4.38 -16.80 2.93
C SER A 703 3.39 -17.96 3.02
N SER A 704 2.09 -17.75 2.76
CA SER A 704 1.06 -18.79 2.82
C SER A 704 1.31 -19.84 1.75
N THR A 705 1.68 -21.03 2.16
CA THR A 705 2.23 -22.07 1.27
C THR A 705 1.19 -22.58 0.28
N ASP A 706 0.02 -22.99 0.78
CA ASP A 706 -1.03 -23.56 -0.05
C ASP A 706 -1.65 -22.49 -0.96
N PHE A 707 -1.88 -21.29 -0.43
CA PHE A 707 -2.42 -20.21 -1.21
C PHE A 707 -1.43 -19.70 -2.27
N ARG A 708 -0.13 -19.58 -1.93
CA ARG A 708 0.92 -19.21 -2.88
C ARG A 708 1.02 -20.19 -4.03
N ALA A 709 0.86 -21.49 -3.78
CA ALA A 709 0.89 -22.53 -4.81
C ALA A 709 -0.20 -22.35 -5.88
N THR A 710 -1.28 -21.61 -5.59
CA THR A 710 -2.36 -21.35 -6.55
C THR A 710 -2.00 -20.36 -7.66
N TYR A 711 -0.96 -19.53 -7.48
CA TYR A 711 -0.61 -18.49 -8.44
C TYR A 711 0.86 -18.49 -8.89
N THR A 712 1.76 -19.16 -8.18
CA THR A 712 3.18 -19.22 -8.58
C THR A 712 3.39 -20.02 -9.86
N VAL A 713 4.43 -19.65 -10.62
CA VAL A 713 4.88 -20.36 -11.83
C VAL A 713 6.34 -20.74 -11.64
N ALA A 714 6.67 -22.02 -11.89
CA ALA A 714 8.01 -22.58 -11.60
C ALA A 714 8.48 -22.28 -10.17
N ASP A 715 7.58 -22.33 -9.18
CA ASP A 715 7.78 -21.98 -7.77
C ASP A 715 8.28 -20.54 -7.53
N ARG A 716 8.00 -19.64 -8.45
CA ARG A 716 8.40 -18.22 -8.41
C ARG A 716 7.20 -17.29 -8.57
N GLU A 717 7.38 -16.04 -8.19
CA GLU A 717 6.44 -14.98 -8.51
C GLU A 717 6.25 -14.89 -10.03
N PRO A 718 5.00 -14.79 -10.54
CA PRO A 718 4.77 -14.66 -11.97
C PRO A 718 5.32 -13.35 -12.53
N ILE A 719 5.90 -13.42 -13.73
CA ILE A 719 6.06 -12.27 -14.59
C ILE A 719 5.14 -12.39 -15.80
N TYR A 720 4.29 -11.40 -15.99
CA TYR A 720 3.38 -11.31 -17.14
C TYR A 720 4.09 -10.59 -18.29
N ILE A 721 4.09 -11.20 -19.48
CA ILE A 721 4.85 -10.73 -20.64
C ILE A 721 3.92 -10.78 -21.86
N ASN A 722 3.97 -9.71 -22.69
CA ASN A 722 3.25 -9.70 -23.98
C ASN A 722 3.74 -10.83 -24.90
N THR A 723 2.82 -11.37 -25.72
CA THR A 723 3.10 -12.47 -26.67
C THR A 723 4.23 -12.14 -27.66
N GLN A 724 4.32 -10.91 -28.16
CA GLN A 724 5.36 -10.47 -29.10
C GLN A 724 6.73 -10.37 -28.39
N ASP A 725 6.75 -9.78 -27.19
CA ASP A 725 7.98 -9.64 -26.39
C ASP A 725 8.53 -10.99 -25.95
N ALA A 726 7.66 -11.92 -25.60
CA ALA A 726 8.03 -13.30 -25.24
C ALA A 726 8.56 -14.06 -26.46
N ALA A 727 7.91 -13.97 -27.62
CA ALA A 727 8.34 -14.63 -28.86
C ALA A 727 9.73 -14.14 -29.30
N ALA A 728 10.00 -12.83 -29.24
CA ALA A 728 11.30 -12.26 -29.57
C ALA A 728 12.46 -12.78 -28.68
N ARG A 729 12.13 -13.35 -27.50
CA ARG A 729 13.08 -13.88 -26.50
C ARG A 729 13.03 -15.41 -26.36
N ASN A 730 12.26 -16.11 -27.21
CA ASN A 730 12.00 -17.55 -27.11
C ASN A 730 11.49 -17.98 -25.74
N ILE A 731 10.64 -17.17 -25.09
CA ILE A 731 10.02 -17.41 -23.80
C ILE A 731 8.61 -17.96 -24.02
N LYS A 732 8.24 -18.98 -23.21
CA LYS A 732 6.91 -19.58 -23.16
C LYS A 732 6.37 -19.52 -21.74
N SER A 733 5.04 -19.57 -21.59
CA SER A 733 4.43 -19.72 -20.27
C SER A 733 4.96 -20.97 -19.56
N GLY A 734 5.31 -20.83 -18.28
CA GLY A 734 5.94 -21.87 -17.47
C GLY A 734 7.47 -21.84 -17.45
N ASP A 735 8.11 -21.09 -18.34
CA ASP A 735 9.57 -20.94 -18.32
C ASP A 735 10.04 -20.16 -17.09
N LEU A 736 11.16 -20.58 -16.51
CA LEU A 736 11.90 -19.77 -15.56
C LEU A 736 12.70 -18.72 -16.32
N VAL A 737 12.53 -17.46 -15.95
CA VAL A 737 13.19 -16.34 -16.61
C VAL A 737 14.00 -15.49 -15.63
N ARG A 738 15.05 -14.86 -16.13
CA ARG A 738 15.81 -13.81 -15.45
C ARG A 738 15.33 -12.45 -15.93
N VAL A 739 14.90 -11.61 -15.02
CA VAL A 739 14.53 -10.22 -15.26
C VAL A 739 15.61 -9.34 -14.66
N PHE A 740 16.12 -8.38 -15.42
CA PHE A 740 17.31 -7.63 -14.99
C PHE A 740 17.37 -6.21 -15.55
N ASN A 741 18.13 -5.38 -14.87
CA ASN A 741 18.58 -4.07 -15.30
C ASN A 741 19.91 -3.70 -14.59
N GLY A 742 20.35 -2.44 -14.70
CA GLY A 742 21.59 -1.98 -14.06
C GLY A 742 21.60 -2.00 -12.53
N ARG A 743 20.44 -2.15 -11.87
CA ARG A 743 20.31 -2.22 -10.41
C ARG A 743 20.42 -3.64 -9.86
N GLY A 744 19.92 -4.62 -10.58
CA GLY A 744 19.95 -6.00 -10.12
C GLY A 744 19.23 -6.98 -11.02
N GLN A 745 18.92 -8.16 -10.47
CA GLN A 745 18.32 -9.26 -11.20
C GLN A 745 17.46 -10.15 -10.31
N VAL A 746 16.36 -10.65 -10.88
CA VAL A 746 15.43 -11.56 -10.20
C VAL A 746 15.07 -12.74 -11.10
N LEU A 747 14.76 -13.88 -10.48
CA LEU A 747 14.12 -15.02 -11.16
C LEU A 747 12.62 -14.96 -10.96
N ALA A 748 11.88 -15.17 -12.05
CA ALA A 748 10.42 -15.18 -12.06
C ALA A 748 9.90 -16.27 -13.00
N GLY A 749 8.65 -16.69 -12.82
CA GLY A 749 7.98 -17.65 -13.69
C GLY A 749 7.19 -16.93 -14.79
N ALA A 750 7.44 -17.24 -16.06
CA ALA A 750 6.82 -16.56 -17.18
C ALA A 750 5.33 -16.92 -17.37
N VAL A 751 4.50 -15.89 -17.55
CA VAL A 751 3.11 -15.97 -18.01
C VAL A 751 3.00 -15.13 -19.29
N VAL A 752 2.86 -15.78 -20.42
CA VAL A 752 2.73 -15.11 -21.73
C VAL A 752 1.26 -14.85 -22.01
N THR A 753 0.90 -13.60 -22.28
CA THR A 753 -0.50 -13.19 -22.45
C THR A 753 -0.64 -11.98 -23.37
N GLU A 754 -1.80 -11.83 -24.01
CA GLU A 754 -2.17 -10.66 -24.82
C GLU A 754 -2.81 -9.52 -24.01
N ASP A 755 -3.01 -9.71 -22.72
CA ASP A 755 -3.58 -8.68 -21.86
C ASP A 755 -2.64 -7.48 -21.62
N TYR A 756 -1.36 -7.61 -21.97
CA TYR A 756 -0.33 -6.57 -21.86
C TYR A 756 0.04 -6.03 -23.23
N SER A 757 0.20 -4.72 -23.33
CA SER A 757 0.74 -4.10 -24.55
C SER A 757 2.19 -4.50 -24.76
N PRO A 758 2.67 -4.60 -26.03
CA PRO A 758 4.09 -4.79 -26.31
C PRO A 758 4.95 -3.75 -25.59
N GLY A 759 6.12 -4.16 -25.09
CA GLY A 759 7.01 -3.30 -24.32
C GLY A 759 6.63 -3.12 -22.85
N VAL A 760 5.64 -3.90 -22.35
CA VAL A 760 5.18 -3.85 -20.94
C VAL A 760 5.24 -5.23 -20.32
N CYS A 761 5.82 -5.32 -19.13
CA CYS A 761 5.79 -6.52 -18.30
C CYS A 761 5.40 -6.18 -16.85
N ARG A 762 4.97 -7.17 -16.08
CA ARG A 762 4.56 -6.97 -14.69
C ARG A 762 5.05 -8.09 -13.79
N ILE A 763 5.71 -7.71 -12.69
CA ILE A 763 5.88 -8.53 -11.48
C ILE A 763 5.13 -7.81 -10.37
N HIS A 764 4.24 -8.47 -9.67
CA HIS A 764 3.46 -7.83 -8.61
C HIS A 764 4.34 -7.47 -7.42
N GLU A 765 4.05 -6.32 -6.80
CA GLU A 765 4.72 -5.88 -5.57
C GLU A 765 4.44 -6.81 -4.39
N GLY A 766 5.30 -6.77 -3.36
CA GLY A 766 5.14 -7.52 -2.12
C GLY A 766 5.69 -8.94 -2.15
N ALA A 767 6.24 -9.41 -3.27
CA ALA A 767 6.98 -10.67 -3.30
C ALA A 767 8.18 -10.61 -2.34
N TRP A 768 8.39 -11.67 -1.55
CA TRP A 768 9.46 -11.68 -0.55
C TRP A 768 10.83 -11.76 -1.20
N TYR A 769 11.76 -10.94 -0.71
CA TYR A 769 13.15 -10.99 -1.12
C TYR A 769 13.81 -12.30 -0.69
N SER A 770 14.30 -13.08 -1.66
CA SER A 770 14.97 -14.36 -1.46
C SER A 770 16.34 -14.32 -2.14
N PRO A 771 17.38 -13.80 -1.48
CA PRO A 771 18.71 -13.73 -2.07
C PRO A 771 19.35 -15.10 -2.24
N LEU A 772 20.03 -15.34 -3.36
CA LEU A 772 20.80 -16.55 -3.60
C LEU A 772 21.98 -16.69 -2.61
N ASP A 773 22.66 -15.57 -2.40
CA ASP A 773 23.82 -15.47 -1.50
C ASP A 773 23.48 -14.47 -0.40
N GLY A 774 23.02 -14.99 0.73
CA GLY A 774 22.38 -14.21 1.80
C GLY A 774 23.18 -12.98 2.21
N GLY A 775 22.52 -11.86 2.36
CA GLY A 775 23.07 -10.60 2.83
C GLY A 775 23.92 -9.81 1.83
N LYS A 776 24.37 -10.38 0.73
CA LYS A 776 25.23 -9.69 -0.23
C LYS A 776 24.45 -8.85 -1.24
N ALA A 777 24.80 -7.58 -1.36
CA ALA A 777 24.28 -6.72 -2.43
C ALA A 777 24.78 -7.22 -3.80
N GLY A 778 23.90 -7.20 -4.82
CA GLY A 778 24.19 -7.67 -6.18
C GLY A 778 23.88 -9.14 -6.43
N THR A 779 23.53 -9.92 -5.39
CA THR A 779 23.05 -11.28 -5.57
C THR A 779 21.71 -11.33 -6.29
N ILE A 780 21.45 -12.44 -7.00
CA ILE A 780 20.15 -12.64 -7.65
C ILE A 780 19.08 -12.93 -6.61
N CYS A 781 17.90 -12.32 -6.76
CA CYS A 781 16.70 -12.69 -6.00
C CYS A 781 16.07 -13.92 -6.66
N THR A 782 15.93 -15.01 -5.90
CA THR A 782 15.49 -16.30 -6.43
C THR A 782 13.98 -16.46 -6.51
N TYR A 783 13.18 -15.49 -5.98
CA TYR A 783 11.72 -15.62 -5.93
C TYR A 783 10.96 -14.61 -6.80
N GLY A 784 11.46 -13.38 -6.98
CA GLY A 784 10.79 -12.39 -7.83
C GLY A 784 10.44 -11.07 -7.13
N ASP A 785 11.22 -10.60 -6.16
CA ASP A 785 11.03 -9.26 -5.56
C ASP A 785 11.29 -8.16 -6.61
N PRO A 786 10.26 -7.43 -7.10
CA PRO A 786 10.44 -6.42 -8.14
C PRO A 786 11.27 -5.22 -7.66
N ASN A 787 11.36 -5.00 -6.34
CA ASN A 787 12.13 -3.87 -5.79
C ASN A 787 13.66 -4.05 -5.90
N VAL A 788 14.14 -5.18 -6.37
CA VAL A 788 15.52 -5.34 -6.86
C VAL A 788 15.75 -4.50 -8.12
N LEU A 789 14.70 -4.22 -8.89
CA LEU A 789 14.72 -3.62 -10.22
C LEU A 789 14.18 -2.18 -10.29
N THR A 790 13.43 -1.74 -9.27
CA THR A 790 12.76 -0.44 -9.27
C THR A 790 13.71 0.71 -8.94
N LEU A 791 13.41 1.91 -9.47
CA LEU A 791 14.25 3.10 -9.34
C LEU A 791 14.02 3.80 -8.00
N ASP A 792 15.09 4.07 -7.25
CA ASP A 792 15.07 4.76 -5.95
C ASP A 792 15.53 6.22 -6.07
N ILE A 793 14.66 7.06 -6.64
CA ILE A 793 14.80 8.52 -6.66
C ILE A 793 13.50 9.18 -6.17
N GLY A 794 13.59 10.46 -5.80
CA GLY A 794 12.40 11.27 -5.49
C GLY A 794 11.56 11.57 -6.74
N THR A 795 10.26 11.73 -6.57
CA THR A 795 9.38 12.15 -7.68
C THR A 795 9.73 13.54 -8.18
N SER A 796 9.97 14.47 -7.28
CA SER A 796 10.43 15.85 -7.52
C SER A 796 10.97 16.47 -6.23
N GLN A 797 11.53 17.68 -6.34
CA GLN A 797 11.94 18.51 -5.20
C GLN A 797 10.75 18.89 -4.30
N LEU A 798 9.52 18.91 -4.84
CA LEU A 798 8.33 19.20 -4.06
C LEU A 798 7.99 18.05 -3.09
N ALA A 799 7.81 16.82 -3.57
CA ALA A 799 7.26 15.75 -2.75
C ALA A 799 8.28 14.72 -2.28
N GLN A 800 9.39 14.49 -3.01
CA GLN A 800 10.39 13.48 -2.67
C GLN A 800 9.78 12.08 -2.45
N ALA A 801 8.69 11.78 -3.16
CA ALA A 801 7.96 10.53 -3.03
C ALA A 801 8.63 9.38 -3.81
N THR A 802 8.02 8.20 -3.81
CA THR A 802 8.57 7.04 -4.50
C THR A 802 8.41 7.11 -6.01
N SER A 803 9.45 6.72 -6.76
CA SER A 803 9.44 6.59 -8.22
C SER A 803 9.45 5.11 -8.69
N ALA A 804 8.88 4.20 -7.91
CA ALA A 804 8.91 2.76 -8.15
C ALA A 804 8.40 2.33 -9.54
N HIS A 805 7.45 3.07 -10.12
CA HIS A 805 6.92 2.82 -11.46
C HIS A 805 7.73 3.49 -12.58
N THR A 806 8.89 4.06 -12.28
CA THR A 806 9.87 4.50 -13.27
C THR A 806 10.97 3.45 -13.35
N ALA A 807 10.72 2.36 -14.05
CA ALA A 807 11.68 1.25 -14.16
C ALA A 807 11.57 0.58 -15.53
N VAL A 808 12.72 0.38 -16.18
CA VAL A 808 12.85 -0.44 -17.38
C VAL A 808 13.74 -1.64 -17.12
N VAL A 809 13.45 -2.73 -17.81
CA VAL A 809 14.10 -4.03 -17.66
C VAL A 809 14.27 -4.73 -19.01
N ASP A 810 15.11 -5.76 -19.02
CA ASP A 810 15.05 -6.80 -20.05
C ASP A 810 14.85 -8.17 -19.41
N ILE A 811 14.44 -9.14 -20.22
CA ILE A 811 14.08 -10.48 -19.79
C ILE A 811 14.77 -11.50 -20.69
N GLU A 812 15.30 -12.56 -20.09
CA GLU A 812 15.83 -13.69 -20.84
C GLU A 812 15.42 -15.02 -20.20
N LYS A 813 15.38 -16.06 -20.98
CA LYS A 813 15.17 -17.42 -20.47
C LYS A 813 16.34 -17.81 -19.58
N TYR A 814 16.05 -18.26 -18.35
CA TYR A 814 17.08 -18.71 -17.43
C TYR A 814 17.53 -20.14 -17.76
N THR A 815 18.81 -20.32 -17.99
CA THR A 815 19.42 -21.61 -18.37
C THR A 815 20.41 -22.17 -17.34
N GLY A 816 20.61 -21.43 -16.24
CA GLY A 816 21.52 -21.85 -15.17
C GLY A 816 20.88 -22.92 -14.24
N PRO A 817 21.66 -23.40 -13.25
CA PRO A 817 21.11 -24.26 -12.20
C PRO A 817 19.96 -23.56 -11.46
N VAL A 818 18.85 -24.24 -11.30
CA VAL A 818 17.65 -23.67 -10.63
C VAL A 818 17.91 -23.60 -9.13
N PRO A 819 18.02 -22.40 -8.54
CA PRO A 819 18.29 -22.26 -7.13
C PRO A 819 17.04 -22.51 -6.29
N GLU A 820 17.23 -22.95 -5.04
CA GLU A 820 16.15 -23.06 -4.07
C GLU A 820 15.65 -21.66 -3.65
N VAL A 821 14.34 -21.56 -3.39
CA VAL A 821 13.73 -20.38 -2.78
C VAL A 821 13.79 -20.51 -1.26
N THR A 822 14.69 -19.78 -0.64
CA THR A 822 14.92 -19.83 0.81
C THR A 822 14.22 -18.70 1.58
N GLY A 823 13.58 -17.75 0.86
CA GLY A 823 12.94 -16.58 1.45
C GLY A 823 11.85 -16.89 2.47
N PHE A 824 11.26 -18.08 2.45
CA PHE A 824 10.19 -18.50 3.35
C PHE A 824 10.65 -19.45 4.46
N ASN A 825 11.91 -19.85 4.47
CA ASN A 825 12.48 -20.72 5.51
C ASN A 825 12.81 -19.88 6.75
N GLY A 826 12.63 -20.42 7.95
CA GLY A 826 13.15 -19.80 9.17
C GLY A 826 14.69 -19.72 9.15
N PRO A 827 15.30 -18.92 10.03
CA PRO A 827 16.75 -18.89 10.14
C PRO A 827 17.29 -20.21 10.67
N THR A 828 18.57 -20.46 10.40
CA THR A 828 19.29 -21.55 11.05
C THR A 828 19.59 -21.17 12.50
N TYR A 829 19.13 -22.00 13.44
CA TYR A 829 19.41 -21.79 14.87
C TYR A 829 20.76 -22.39 15.21
N GLU A 830 21.65 -21.60 15.78
CA GLU A 830 22.86 -22.13 16.40
C GLU A 830 22.52 -22.54 17.85
N THR A 831 22.84 -23.79 18.20
CA THR A 831 22.70 -24.33 19.56
C THR A 831 24.07 -24.38 20.23
N GLY A 832 24.10 -24.24 21.57
CA GLY A 832 25.34 -24.32 22.35
C GLY A 832 26.10 -23.01 22.53
N ILE A 833 25.56 -21.89 22.09
CA ILE A 833 26.06 -20.57 22.49
C ILE A 833 25.39 -20.20 23.80
N ASP A 834 26.19 -20.07 24.86
CA ASP A 834 25.70 -19.50 26.12
C ASP A 834 25.37 -18.03 25.86
N PRO A 835 24.10 -17.59 26.04
CA PRO A 835 23.69 -16.20 25.81
C PRO A 835 24.17 -15.27 26.94
N LEU A 836 25.38 -15.48 27.44
CA LEU A 836 25.99 -14.54 28.37
C LEU A 836 26.17 -13.19 27.67
N PHE A 837 25.80 -12.13 28.38
CA PHE A 837 26.00 -10.75 27.98
C PHE A 837 27.36 -10.58 27.30
N PRO A 838 27.45 -9.98 26.11
CA PRO A 838 28.72 -9.41 25.70
C PRO A 838 29.13 -8.45 26.82
N ALA A 839 30.41 -8.42 27.14
CA ALA A 839 30.90 -7.45 28.10
C ALA A 839 30.43 -6.06 27.62
N MET A 840 29.30 -5.60 28.17
CA MET A 840 28.87 -4.24 27.97
C MET A 840 29.91 -3.41 28.63
N ASP A 841 30.61 -2.57 27.89
CA ASP A 841 31.60 -1.65 28.45
C ASP A 841 30.96 -0.92 29.66
N LYS A 842 31.50 -1.15 30.87
CA LYS A 842 31.11 -0.49 32.11
C LYS A 842 31.34 1.01 31.99
#